data_c8eca401c55faa7c9f87bf95474a3540
#
_entry.id   c8eca401c55faa7c9f87bf95474a3540
#
_cell.length_a   1.000
_cell.length_b   1.000
_cell.length_c   1.000
_cell.angle_alpha   90.00
_cell.angle_beta   90.00
_cell.angle_gamma   90.00
#
_symmetry.space_group_name_H-M   'P 1'
#
loop_
_entity.id
_entity.type
_entity.pdbx_description
1 polymer ?
#
loop_
_entity_poly.entity_id
_entity_poly.type
_entity_poly.pdbx_seq_one_letter_code
_entity_poly.pdbx_strand_id
1 'polypeptide(L)'
;GTYSTSYFTVNGKIAYCLESPKDTPPSADYVATVLETNANLQKVLYYGYGGPGDISASLLPGLSNNLKYIYTHIAASYAYIGNDGFYGCSYDALVADGVIDYINKLLSQETPPTAAISLSSDYEKAYLEDDLQRTKVIQLNGDHRNYITVNVPANVTYHNDSNSSSQTGGNVRIYGGTKFHFTAPKTVTGLWETGSLKGQIGSQWKTLVIAGDTYQDIGYGDFIEEKANSVQFSIKWLDLARITLTKRDAESNVNLSGAVFGVYKDEACTSLITTMPETDENGSSFVEFTKTQETVYLREITAPTGYRLNTEAYNVKLVAGGNTDITVTNTEQKGRITIHKIGERLTSIEDGNPLNFVYDNSAYAGAVYKIYAAEDIISQDKTTLIYQKDTLVETLTTGEDGNATSSDLYLGKYRIVEVKAPEDLTIGKDESETTQEVTLEYAGQEVELSQVSAEYDNARPDISVKAVKKSANDNVTLSGAEYGLYAGEDISINGSTALQKDALIETVISNEDGVAAFTADIPIGHKYYIREITAPDKYYMSDEKYEFTYSYKDDSTYEYVFSHEFSNEEVRAEIHINKIDKETHDFISQGDATLVGAEYGLFAAEDIEHPNKKSDPVYNKGDLVAKGKIDENGQLDFTNLYLGKYIVKELTPSEGYLLDPTEYPVDAAYEGQEVKIVHRDVTVHETVKKQPFQLIKVGSDGEQTEADLLESAGFKIYLISSLKGVQDGTIKPDENGNYTPEQFRDYDFTEETTALDYSEDSNGVPMEEIFTDSKGYAQSKELAYGKYVVIES
;
A
#
# COMPACT_ATOMS: atom_id res chain seq x y z
N GLY A 1 21.44 23.40 -9.69
CA GLY A 1 21.16 22.04 -10.07
C GLY A 1 19.98 21.94 -11.05
N THR A 2 19.81 20.83 -11.70
CA THR A 2 18.67 20.62 -12.61
C THR A 2 17.60 19.85 -11.84
N TYR A 3 16.48 20.50 -11.55
CA TYR A 3 15.33 19.83 -10.96
C TYR A 3 14.41 19.28 -12.06
N SER A 4 13.95 18.06 -11.91
CA SER A 4 12.94 17.45 -12.79
C SER A 4 11.99 16.57 -11.99
N THR A 5 10.72 16.61 -12.34
CA THR A 5 9.69 15.72 -11.79
C THR A 5 8.61 15.51 -12.86
N SER A 6 7.81 14.47 -12.68
CA SER A 6 6.60 14.27 -13.50
C SER A 6 5.51 15.26 -13.08
N TYR A 7 4.74 15.72 -14.05
CA TYR A 7 3.57 16.56 -13.79
C TYR A 7 2.34 15.68 -13.57
N PHE A 8 1.75 15.77 -12.39
CA PHE A 8 0.61 14.94 -12.01
C PHE A 8 -0.69 15.73 -12.03
N THR A 9 -1.73 15.04 -12.43
CA THR A 9 -3.11 15.54 -12.28
C THR A 9 -4.03 14.43 -11.80
N VAL A 10 -4.96 14.78 -10.92
CA VAL A 10 -6.05 13.90 -10.48
C VAL A 10 -7.36 14.59 -10.80
N ASN A 11 -8.17 13.98 -11.66
CA ASN A 11 -9.44 14.56 -12.13
C ASN A 11 -9.28 16.00 -12.66
N GLY A 12 -8.20 16.27 -13.37
CA GLY A 12 -7.90 17.58 -13.94
C GLY A 12 -7.30 18.60 -12.95
N LYS A 13 -7.11 18.26 -11.68
CA LYS A 13 -6.48 19.10 -10.66
C LYS A 13 -5.01 18.77 -10.55
N ILE A 14 -4.21 19.78 -10.29
CA ILE A 14 -2.77 19.60 -10.07
C ILE A 14 -2.58 18.76 -8.80
N ALA A 15 -1.72 17.76 -8.90
CA ALA A 15 -1.36 16.86 -7.83
C ALA A 15 0.16 16.73 -7.69
N TYR A 16 0.61 16.27 -6.57
CA TYR A 16 2.03 16.17 -6.21
C TYR A 16 2.35 14.83 -5.59
N CYS A 17 3.46 14.22 -5.96
CA CYS A 17 4.00 13.10 -5.22
C CYS A 17 4.47 13.54 -3.83
N LEU A 18 4.21 12.73 -2.83
CA LEU A 18 4.47 13.07 -1.43
C LEU A 18 5.66 12.32 -0.82
N GLU A 19 6.12 11.25 -1.45
CA GLU A 19 7.15 10.35 -0.89
C GLU A 19 8.29 10.10 -1.89
N SER A 20 9.37 10.85 -1.77
CA SER A 20 10.52 10.80 -2.67
C SER A 20 11.20 9.43 -2.86
N PRO A 21 11.21 8.50 -1.90
CA PRO A 21 11.93 7.23 -2.05
C PRO A 21 11.19 6.14 -2.83
N LYS A 22 9.91 6.33 -3.10
CA LYS A 22 9.08 5.32 -3.78
C LYS A 22 8.94 5.60 -5.28
N ASP A 23 8.58 4.59 -6.03
CA ASP A 23 8.33 4.70 -7.47
C ASP A 23 7.09 5.52 -7.80
N THR A 24 7.09 6.13 -8.99
CA THR A 24 5.95 6.88 -9.51
C THR A 24 4.77 5.94 -9.82
N PRO A 25 3.54 6.23 -9.34
CA PRO A 25 2.38 5.40 -9.66
C PRO A 25 2.02 5.50 -11.16
N PRO A 26 1.59 4.40 -11.77
CA PRO A 26 1.05 4.42 -13.14
C PRO A 26 -0.27 5.18 -13.21
N SER A 27 -0.66 5.60 -14.42
CA SER A 27 -1.99 6.17 -14.65
C SER A 27 -3.06 5.09 -14.50
N ALA A 28 -3.95 5.24 -13.52
CA ALA A 28 -5.03 4.31 -13.20
C ALA A 28 -6.13 5.02 -12.40
N ASP A 29 -7.23 4.33 -12.16
CA ASP A 29 -8.25 4.77 -11.20
C ASP A 29 -7.78 4.41 -9.78
N TYR A 30 -7.70 5.41 -8.92
CA TYR A 30 -7.29 5.28 -7.53
C TYR A 30 -8.34 5.85 -6.60
N VAL A 31 -8.39 5.32 -5.37
CA VAL A 31 -9.23 5.88 -4.30
C VAL A 31 -8.40 6.90 -3.50
N ALA A 32 -8.92 8.11 -3.42
CA ALA A 32 -8.35 9.15 -2.58
C ALA A 32 -9.05 9.21 -1.22
N THR A 33 -8.28 9.41 -0.17
CA THR A 33 -8.76 9.61 1.18
C THR A 33 -8.45 11.02 1.69
N VAL A 34 -9.30 11.56 2.54
CA VAL A 34 -9.05 12.87 3.15
C VAL A 34 -8.00 12.73 4.25
N LEU A 35 -6.94 13.53 4.16
CA LEU A 35 -5.90 13.63 5.18
C LEU A 35 -6.22 14.81 6.12
N GLU A 36 -6.73 14.50 7.31
CA GLU A 36 -7.16 15.52 8.28
C GLU A 36 -6.01 16.13 9.12
N THR A 37 -4.88 15.43 9.26
CA THR A 37 -3.88 15.71 10.30
C THR A 37 -2.67 16.54 9.84
N ASN A 38 -2.50 16.82 8.53
CA ASN A 38 -1.33 17.53 8.01
C ASN A 38 -1.67 18.94 7.56
N ALA A 39 -1.66 19.89 8.51
CA ALA A 39 -1.92 21.31 8.23
C ALA A 39 -0.87 21.95 7.30
N ASN A 40 0.37 21.49 7.33
CA ASN A 40 1.45 22.00 6.48
C ASN A 40 1.22 21.62 5.01
N LEU A 41 0.92 20.35 4.75
CA LEU A 41 0.57 19.90 3.41
C LEU A 41 -0.68 20.63 2.89
N GLN A 42 -1.69 20.81 3.74
CA GLN A 42 -2.89 21.56 3.39
C GLN A 42 -2.57 22.98 2.92
N LYS A 43 -1.68 23.69 3.62
CA LYS A 43 -1.21 25.02 3.22
C LYS A 43 -0.45 25.01 1.90
N VAL A 44 0.45 24.04 1.72
CA VAL A 44 1.22 23.91 0.48
C VAL A 44 0.31 23.67 -0.72
N LEU A 45 -0.66 22.77 -0.59
CA LEU A 45 -1.61 22.47 -1.68
C LEU A 45 -2.59 23.63 -1.96
N TYR A 46 -2.84 24.49 -0.98
CA TYR A 46 -3.72 25.63 -1.14
C TYR A 46 -3.00 26.85 -1.74
N TYR A 47 -1.82 27.20 -1.20
CA TYR A 47 -1.08 28.40 -1.55
C TYR A 47 0.03 28.21 -2.58
N GLY A 48 0.44 26.96 -2.82
CA GLY A 48 1.42 26.58 -3.82
C GLY A 48 0.88 26.67 -5.24
N TYR A 49 1.73 26.40 -6.20
CA TYR A 49 1.39 26.48 -7.62
C TYR A 49 0.17 25.65 -7.97
N GLY A 50 -0.82 26.28 -8.60
CA GLY A 50 -2.08 25.67 -9.02
C GLY A 50 -3.12 25.45 -7.92
N GLY A 51 -2.83 25.83 -6.69
CA GLY A 51 -3.83 25.86 -5.62
C GLY A 51 -4.77 27.07 -5.76
N PRO A 52 -5.93 27.07 -5.11
CA PRO A 52 -6.91 28.16 -5.23
C PRO A 52 -6.43 29.50 -4.64
N GLY A 53 -5.50 29.46 -3.72
CA GLY A 53 -4.83 30.63 -3.15
C GLY A 53 -3.40 30.83 -3.65
N ASP A 54 -3.08 30.32 -4.84
CA ASP A 54 -1.73 30.34 -5.42
C ASP A 54 -1.02 31.69 -5.32
N ILE A 55 0.03 31.73 -4.49
CA ILE A 55 0.92 32.88 -4.33
C ILE A 55 2.29 32.65 -4.97
N SER A 56 2.47 31.51 -5.68
CA SER A 56 3.76 31.14 -6.27
C SER A 56 4.28 32.17 -7.27
N ALA A 57 3.40 32.84 -8.00
CA ALA A 57 3.78 33.88 -8.95
C ALA A 57 4.41 35.10 -8.25
N SER A 58 3.93 35.45 -7.06
CA SER A 58 4.47 36.58 -6.26
C SER A 58 5.73 36.19 -5.50
N LEU A 59 5.83 34.95 -5.01
CA LEU A 59 6.97 34.44 -4.24
C LEU A 59 8.15 34.05 -5.14
N LEU A 60 7.88 33.65 -6.37
CA LEU A 60 8.86 33.15 -7.34
C LEU A 60 8.78 33.94 -8.65
N PRO A 61 9.01 35.28 -8.61
CA PRO A 61 8.91 36.13 -9.80
C PRO A 61 9.96 35.72 -10.84
N GLY A 62 9.52 35.57 -12.09
CA GLY A 62 10.39 35.19 -13.22
C GLY A 62 10.66 33.72 -13.42
N LEU A 63 10.28 32.85 -12.49
CA LEU A 63 10.37 31.40 -12.70
C LEU A 63 9.26 30.91 -13.64
N SER A 64 9.60 29.92 -14.47
CA SER A 64 8.63 29.24 -15.30
C SER A 64 7.59 28.48 -14.46
N ASN A 65 6.42 28.21 -15.01
CA ASN A 65 5.39 27.42 -14.36
C ASN A 65 5.87 26.02 -13.98
N ASN A 66 6.73 25.43 -14.80
CA ASN A 66 7.34 24.13 -14.49
C ASN A 66 8.22 24.21 -13.23
N LEU A 67 9.01 25.25 -13.06
CA LEU A 67 9.83 25.42 -11.85
C LEU A 67 8.96 25.73 -10.61
N LYS A 68 7.91 26.52 -10.75
CA LYS A 68 6.94 26.75 -9.67
C LYS A 68 6.26 25.46 -9.24
N TYR A 69 5.89 24.62 -10.21
CA TYR A 69 5.37 23.28 -9.93
C TYR A 69 6.39 22.43 -9.19
N ILE A 70 7.65 22.38 -9.65
CA ILE A 70 8.73 21.62 -9.00
C ILE A 70 8.98 22.09 -7.57
N TYR A 71 9.02 23.41 -7.34
CA TYR A 71 9.22 23.95 -6.00
C TYR A 71 8.06 23.61 -5.08
N THR A 72 6.84 23.67 -5.59
CA THR A 72 5.65 23.26 -4.83
C THR A 72 5.63 21.76 -4.60
N HIS A 73 6.12 20.95 -5.56
CA HIS A 73 6.27 19.52 -5.41
C HIS A 73 7.21 19.16 -4.26
N ILE A 74 8.39 19.80 -4.19
CA ILE A 74 9.33 19.62 -3.08
C ILE A 74 8.69 20.08 -1.75
N ALA A 75 7.98 21.21 -1.77
CA ALA A 75 7.28 21.72 -0.60
C ALA A 75 6.20 20.75 -0.09
N ALA A 76 5.44 20.13 -0.98
CA ALA A 76 4.40 19.15 -0.64
C ALA A 76 5.01 17.88 -0.04
N SER A 77 6.05 17.35 -0.65
CA SER A 77 6.78 16.21 -0.13
C SER A 77 7.42 16.51 1.22
N TYR A 78 8.07 17.66 1.36
CA TYR A 78 8.61 18.11 2.66
C TYR A 78 7.52 18.25 3.73
N ALA A 79 6.38 18.82 3.38
CA ALA A 79 5.26 18.98 4.32
C ALA A 79 4.66 17.63 4.75
N TYR A 80 4.86 16.57 3.94
CA TYR A 80 4.33 15.23 4.19
C TYR A 80 5.30 14.34 4.96
N ILE A 81 6.57 14.23 4.52
CA ILE A 81 7.57 13.33 5.08
C ILE A 81 8.82 14.04 5.67
N GLY A 82 8.79 15.38 5.78
CA GLY A 82 9.93 16.14 6.30
C GLY A 82 11.12 16.17 5.33
N ASN A 83 12.32 16.12 5.88
CA ASN A 83 13.56 16.25 5.10
C ASN A 83 13.75 15.16 4.03
N ASP A 84 13.17 14.01 4.21
CA ASP A 84 13.19 12.93 3.21
C ASP A 84 12.47 13.35 1.91
N GLY A 85 11.57 14.33 2.00
CA GLY A 85 10.87 14.93 0.87
C GLY A 85 11.72 15.82 -0.04
N PHE A 86 13.00 15.99 0.26
CA PHE A 86 13.92 16.80 -0.55
C PHE A 86 14.50 16.05 -1.76
N TYR A 87 14.03 14.86 -2.06
CA TYR A 87 14.43 14.06 -3.24
C TYR A 87 15.97 13.88 -3.37
N GLY A 88 16.65 13.70 -2.22
CA GLY A 88 18.10 13.56 -2.17
C GLY A 88 18.88 14.86 -2.39
N CYS A 89 18.19 15.99 -2.52
CA CYS A 89 18.83 17.30 -2.59
C CYS A 89 19.37 17.69 -1.21
N SER A 90 20.56 18.29 -1.16
CA SER A 90 21.07 18.81 0.10
C SER A 90 20.29 20.06 0.51
N TYR A 91 20.09 20.24 1.81
CA TYR A 91 19.41 21.40 2.37
C TYR A 91 20.04 22.71 1.91
N ASP A 92 21.39 22.79 1.92
CA ASP A 92 22.12 24.00 1.51
C ASP A 92 21.89 24.35 0.03
N ALA A 93 21.78 23.35 -0.84
CA ALA A 93 21.44 23.59 -2.24
C ALA A 93 20.02 24.13 -2.40
N LEU A 94 19.08 23.60 -1.66
CA LEU A 94 17.69 24.07 -1.66
C LEU A 94 17.55 25.48 -1.07
N VAL A 95 18.39 25.82 -0.08
CA VAL A 95 18.49 27.19 0.43
C VAL A 95 19.03 28.13 -0.64
N ALA A 96 20.13 27.75 -1.31
CA ALA A 96 20.76 28.55 -2.35
C ALA A 96 19.84 28.81 -3.56
N ASP A 97 19.00 27.84 -3.91
CA ASP A 97 18.02 27.93 -4.99
C ASP A 97 16.70 28.62 -4.56
N GLY A 98 16.57 29.01 -3.29
CA GLY A 98 15.38 29.69 -2.77
C GLY A 98 14.19 28.76 -2.47
N VAL A 99 14.36 27.45 -2.58
CA VAL A 99 13.28 26.48 -2.33
C VAL A 99 12.85 26.48 -0.87
N ILE A 100 13.81 26.54 0.06
CA ILE A 100 13.52 26.56 1.51
C ILE A 100 12.81 27.87 1.90
N ASP A 101 13.20 28.99 1.34
CA ASP A 101 12.50 30.26 1.58
C ASP A 101 11.05 30.20 1.09
N TYR A 102 10.84 29.63 -0.10
CA TYR A 102 9.50 29.40 -0.65
C TYR A 102 8.67 28.49 0.26
N ILE A 103 9.21 27.35 0.69
CA ILE A 103 8.55 26.43 1.64
C ILE A 103 8.14 27.19 2.90
N ASN A 104 9.08 27.89 3.54
CA ASN A 104 8.81 28.61 4.78
C ASN A 104 7.70 29.66 4.61
N LYS A 105 7.69 30.36 3.48
CA LYS A 105 6.64 31.34 3.16
C LYS A 105 5.27 30.68 2.95
N LEU A 106 5.20 29.50 2.31
CA LEU A 106 3.95 28.75 2.21
C LEU A 106 3.46 28.29 3.58
N LEU A 107 4.35 27.75 4.40
CA LEU A 107 4.03 27.23 5.73
C LEU A 107 3.64 28.32 6.73
N SER A 108 4.14 29.54 6.53
CA SER A 108 3.78 30.72 7.36
C SER A 108 2.40 31.29 7.04
N GLN A 109 1.77 30.88 5.93
CA GLN A 109 0.41 31.32 5.62
C GLN A 109 -0.59 30.80 6.65
N GLU A 110 -1.71 31.48 6.77
CA GLU A 110 -2.84 30.97 7.54
C GLU A 110 -3.33 29.63 6.96
N THR A 111 -4.00 28.85 7.78
CA THR A 111 -4.72 27.67 7.27
C THR A 111 -5.75 28.09 6.22
N PRO A 112 -6.04 27.24 5.22
CA PRO A 112 -7.11 27.53 4.28
C PRO A 112 -8.42 27.84 5.00
N PRO A 113 -9.27 28.69 4.40
CA PRO A 113 -10.53 29.09 5.03
C PRO A 113 -11.41 27.90 5.38
N THR A 114 -12.02 27.93 6.56
CA THR A 114 -12.97 26.90 7.00
C THR A 114 -14.40 27.35 6.84
N ALA A 115 -15.28 26.40 6.55
CA ALA A 115 -16.69 26.69 6.30
C ALA A 115 -17.56 26.68 7.58
N ALA A 116 -17.11 26.01 8.64
CA ALA A 116 -17.88 25.85 9.88
C ALA A 116 -18.11 27.18 10.57
N ILE A 117 -19.35 27.44 10.93
CA ILE A 117 -19.76 28.60 11.72
C ILE A 117 -20.73 28.16 12.82
N SER A 118 -20.73 28.87 13.96
CA SER A 118 -21.69 28.70 15.04
C SER A 118 -21.93 30.03 15.77
N LEU A 119 -23.04 30.15 16.46
CA LEU A 119 -23.36 31.29 17.30
C LEU A 119 -23.22 30.93 18.77
N SER A 120 -22.82 31.89 19.62
CA SER A 120 -22.80 31.74 21.08
C SER A 120 -24.22 31.70 21.68
N SER A 121 -25.19 32.25 20.98
CA SER A 121 -26.62 32.21 21.31
C SER A 121 -27.43 32.28 20.03
N ASP A 122 -28.47 31.46 19.93
CA ASP A 122 -29.43 31.43 18.83
C ASP A 122 -30.76 32.14 19.19
N TYR A 123 -30.94 32.54 20.45
CA TYR A 123 -32.07 33.26 20.95
C TYR A 123 -31.62 34.35 21.95
N GLU A 124 -32.07 35.57 21.72
CA GLU A 124 -31.89 36.67 22.64
C GLU A 124 -33.20 37.37 22.93
N LYS A 125 -33.41 37.69 24.21
CA LYS A 125 -34.49 38.56 24.64
C LYS A 125 -33.94 39.95 24.87
N ALA A 126 -34.60 40.94 24.28
CA ALA A 126 -34.29 42.32 24.53
C ALA A 126 -34.73 42.76 25.95
N TYR A 127 -33.94 43.58 26.53
CA TYR A 127 -34.18 44.26 27.81
C TYR A 127 -34.15 45.77 27.57
N LEU A 128 -34.73 46.52 28.49
CA LEU A 128 -34.71 47.99 28.47
C LEU A 128 -33.37 48.45 29.03
N GLU A 129 -32.70 49.29 28.28
CA GLU A 129 -31.53 50.06 28.70
C GLU A 129 -31.82 51.50 28.31
N ASP A 130 -32.12 52.33 29.30
CA ASP A 130 -32.62 53.71 29.15
C ASP A 130 -33.91 53.72 28.29
N ASP A 131 -33.88 54.33 27.15
CA ASP A 131 -35.04 54.47 26.26
C ASP A 131 -35.05 53.49 25.09
N LEU A 132 -34.10 52.57 25.04
CA LEU A 132 -33.99 51.54 24.00
C LEU A 132 -34.15 50.16 24.57
N GLN A 133 -34.53 49.24 23.72
CA GLN A 133 -34.44 47.81 23.94
C GLN A 133 -33.09 47.34 23.41
N ARG A 134 -32.39 46.45 24.12
CA ARG A 134 -31.07 45.92 23.75
C ARG A 134 -31.00 44.44 23.99
N THR A 135 -30.22 43.71 23.14
CA THR A 135 -29.90 42.29 23.33
C THR A 135 -28.60 42.09 24.09
N LYS A 136 -28.38 40.95 24.64
CA LYS A 136 -27.03 40.51 25.05
C LYS A 136 -26.11 40.36 23.85
N VAL A 137 -24.84 40.31 24.12
CA VAL A 137 -23.80 40.12 23.07
C VAL A 137 -23.80 38.70 22.57
N ILE A 138 -23.90 38.59 21.25
CA ILE A 138 -23.78 37.31 20.50
C ILE A 138 -22.40 37.27 19.85
N GLN A 139 -21.83 36.11 19.69
CA GLN A 139 -20.60 35.94 18.95
C GLN A 139 -20.82 34.95 17.80
N LEU A 140 -20.38 35.31 16.61
CA LEU A 140 -20.26 34.40 15.49
C LEU A 140 -18.87 33.72 15.58
N ASN A 141 -18.87 32.42 15.89
CA ASN A 141 -17.64 31.61 15.87
C ASN A 141 -17.44 31.05 14.46
N GLY A 142 -16.21 31.07 14.00
CA GLY A 142 -15.82 30.59 12.67
C GLY A 142 -14.55 31.23 12.15
N ASP A 143 -14.16 30.87 10.96
CA ASP A 143 -13.02 31.48 10.28
C ASP A 143 -13.31 32.97 10.01
N HIS A 144 -12.36 33.85 10.33
CA HIS A 144 -12.51 35.31 10.16
C HIS A 144 -12.70 35.73 8.69
N ARG A 145 -12.43 34.86 7.73
CA ARG A 145 -12.70 35.05 6.29
C ARG A 145 -14.10 34.60 5.87
N ASN A 146 -14.79 33.81 6.75
CA ASN A 146 -16.18 33.43 6.53
C ASN A 146 -17.11 34.47 7.17
N TYR A 147 -18.26 34.72 6.56
CA TYR A 147 -19.23 35.66 7.10
C TYR A 147 -20.65 35.23 6.77
N ILE A 148 -21.58 35.67 7.58
CA ILE A 148 -23.02 35.57 7.32
C ILE A 148 -23.55 36.98 6.94
N THR A 149 -24.61 37.04 6.18
CA THR A 149 -25.32 38.30 5.88
C THR A 149 -26.67 38.27 6.58
N VAL A 150 -26.86 39.19 7.51
CA VAL A 150 -28.09 39.38 8.28
C VAL A 150 -28.86 40.54 7.70
N ASN A 151 -30.12 40.31 7.37
CA ASN A 151 -31.03 41.42 7.02
C ASN A 151 -31.63 41.99 8.30
N VAL A 152 -31.15 43.13 8.76
CA VAL A 152 -31.59 43.82 9.96
C VAL A 152 -32.85 44.64 9.66
N PRO A 153 -33.90 44.52 10.49
CA PRO A 153 -35.12 45.31 10.31
C PRO A 153 -34.84 46.83 10.36
N ALA A 154 -35.66 47.60 9.64
CA ALA A 154 -35.45 49.05 9.46
C ALA A 154 -35.32 49.87 10.75
N ASN A 155 -35.99 49.43 11.85
CA ASN A 155 -35.99 50.10 13.15
C ASN A 155 -35.07 49.43 14.19
N VAL A 156 -34.24 48.49 13.75
CA VAL A 156 -33.27 47.81 14.60
C VAL A 156 -31.85 48.23 14.22
N THR A 157 -31.04 48.43 15.20
CA THR A 157 -29.62 48.82 15.00
C THR A 157 -28.74 47.64 15.41
N TYR A 158 -27.92 47.21 14.48
CA TYR A 158 -26.79 46.31 14.72
C TYR A 158 -25.62 47.09 15.29
N HIS A 159 -24.96 46.54 16.31
CA HIS A 159 -23.72 47.05 16.89
C HIS A 159 -22.65 45.96 16.82
N ASN A 160 -21.50 46.32 16.26
CA ASN A 160 -20.33 45.43 16.25
C ASN A 160 -19.45 45.79 17.43
N ASP A 161 -19.46 44.94 18.47
CA ASP A 161 -18.70 45.15 19.69
C ASP A 161 -17.20 44.95 19.52
N SER A 162 -16.76 44.37 18.38
CA SER A 162 -15.35 44.14 18.09
C SER A 162 -14.66 45.40 17.50
N ASN A 163 -15.39 46.27 16.83
CA ASN A 163 -14.86 47.49 16.20
C ASN A 163 -15.65 48.77 16.42
N SER A 164 -16.69 48.70 17.27
CA SER A 164 -17.56 49.81 17.65
C SER A 164 -18.35 50.46 16.49
N SER A 165 -18.53 49.77 15.37
CA SER A 165 -19.38 50.23 14.28
C SER A 165 -20.82 49.81 14.49
N SER A 166 -21.78 50.61 13.92
CA SER A 166 -23.19 50.30 13.98
C SER A 166 -23.88 50.62 12.64
N GLN A 167 -25.02 49.92 12.40
CA GLN A 167 -25.85 50.13 11.22
C GLN A 167 -27.30 49.88 11.58
N THR A 168 -28.17 50.82 11.21
CA THR A 168 -29.61 50.67 11.36
C THR A 168 -30.21 50.13 10.06
N GLY A 169 -30.90 49.03 10.15
CA GLY A 169 -31.63 48.39 9.02
C GLY A 169 -30.72 47.91 7.88
N GLY A 170 -31.30 47.08 7.00
CA GLY A 170 -30.63 46.62 5.80
C GLY A 170 -29.71 45.41 6.02
N ASN A 171 -28.90 45.08 5.01
CA ASN A 171 -28.03 43.94 5.05
C ASN A 171 -26.72 44.22 5.75
N VAL A 172 -26.39 43.43 6.76
CA VAL A 172 -25.14 43.53 7.54
C VAL A 172 -24.35 42.24 7.34
N ARG A 173 -23.05 42.37 7.06
CA ARG A 173 -22.12 41.26 7.04
C ARG A 173 -21.44 41.06 8.40
N ILE A 174 -21.54 39.87 8.97
CA ILE A 174 -20.93 39.51 10.24
C ILE A 174 -19.89 38.43 9.98
N TYR A 175 -18.63 38.73 10.25
CA TYR A 175 -17.50 37.81 10.05
C TYR A 175 -17.29 36.91 11.24
N GLY A 176 -16.70 35.72 11.02
CA GLY A 176 -16.33 34.82 12.10
C GLY A 176 -15.42 35.52 13.13
N GLY A 177 -15.64 35.27 14.40
CA GLY A 177 -14.98 35.92 15.55
C GLY A 177 -15.66 37.20 16.04
N THR A 178 -16.60 37.77 15.26
CA THR A 178 -17.26 39.05 15.63
C THR A 178 -18.22 38.86 16.81
N LYS A 179 -18.13 39.76 17.80
CA LYS A 179 -19.11 39.94 18.87
C LYS A 179 -20.04 41.09 18.51
N PHE A 180 -21.30 40.93 18.72
CA PHE A 180 -22.32 41.90 18.32
C PHE A 180 -23.58 41.82 19.19
N HIS A 181 -24.35 42.91 19.22
CA HIS A 181 -25.64 43.01 19.83
C HIS A 181 -26.58 43.92 18.99
N PHE A 182 -27.85 43.93 19.35
CA PHE A 182 -28.88 44.76 18.68
C PHE A 182 -29.57 45.68 19.65
N THR A 183 -29.93 46.83 19.16
CA THR A 183 -30.83 47.75 19.88
C THR A 183 -32.04 48.12 19.02
N ALA A 184 -33.15 48.51 19.69
CA ALA A 184 -34.39 48.94 19.01
C ALA A 184 -35.16 49.92 19.89
N PRO A 185 -35.99 50.86 19.32
CA PRO A 185 -36.90 51.72 20.08
C PRO A 185 -37.96 50.89 20.88
N LYS A 186 -38.48 51.46 21.96
CA LYS A 186 -39.55 50.82 22.78
C LYS A 186 -40.81 50.49 21.99
N THR A 187 -41.01 51.12 20.84
CA THR A 187 -42.14 50.84 19.92
C THR A 187 -42.00 49.60 19.06
N VAL A 188 -40.82 49.00 19.01
CA VAL A 188 -40.61 47.75 18.29
C VAL A 188 -41.06 46.61 19.17
N THR A 189 -42.01 45.83 18.66
CA THR A 189 -42.62 44.71 19.37
C THR A 189 -42.52 43.42 18.55
N GLY A 190 -42.66 42.28 19.18
CA GLY A 190 -42.70 40.97 18.49
C GLY A 190 -41.40 40.22 18.49
N LEU A 191 -41.36 39.17 17.69
CA LEU A 191 -40.16 38.31 17.48
C LEU A 191 -39.54 38.63 16.13
N TRP A 192 -38.25 38.82 16.12
CA TRP A 192 -37.46 38.89 14.87
C TRP A 192 -36.66 37.60 14.73
N GLU A 193 -36.89 36.88 13.63
CA GLU A 193 -36.19 35.68 13.27
C GLU A 193 -35.35 35.91 12.00
N THR A 194 -34.11 35.57 12.03
CA THR A 194 -33.25 35.76 10.86
C THR A 194 -33.45 34.70 9.75
N GLY A 195 -34.08 33.57 10.09
CA GLY A 195 -34.02 32.37 9.24
C GLY A 195 -32.61 31.80 9.14
N SER A 196 -32.42 30.82 8.27
CA SER A 196 -31.12 30.19 8.07
C SER A 196 -30.14 31.14 7.34
N LEU A 197 -29.08 31.49 8.02
CA LEU A 197 -27.98 32.32 7.53
C LEU A 197 -26.81 31.43 7.15
N LYS A 198 -26.51 31.35 5.86
CA LYS A 198 -25.36 30.55 5.38
C LYS A 198 -24.09 31.39 5.44
N GLY A 199 -23.03 30.72 5.87
CA GLY A 199 -21.68 31.25 5.71
C GLY A 199 -21.33 31.38 4.22
N GLN A 200 -20.56 32.40 3.88
CA GLN A 200 -20.16 32.67 2.51
C GLN A 200 -19.22 31.58 1.97
N ILE A 201 -18.45 30.96 2.84
CA ILE A 201 -17.61 29.81 2.48
C ILE A 201 -18.47 28.56 2.60
N GLY A 202 -18.84 27.98 1.46
CA GLY A 202 -19.74 26.80 1.39
C GLY A 202 -18.99 25.48 1.37
N SER A 203 -17.73 25.49 1.00
CA SER A 203 -16.87 24.31 0.93
C SER A 203 -15.55 24.54 1.64
N GLN A 204 -15.04 23.51 2.24
CA GLN A 204 -13.77 23.51 2.93
C GLN A 204 -12.69 22.86 2.04
N TRP A 205 -11.56 23.52 1.94
CA TRP A 205 -10.41 22.94 1.30
C TRP A 205 -9.89 21.76 2.12
N LYS A 206 -9.84 20.61 1.49
CA LYS A 206 -9.33 19.37 2.09
C LYS A 206 -8.14 18.86 1.29
N THR A 207 -7.20 18.32 2.00
CA THR A 207 -6.11 17.54 1.43
C THR A 207 -6.61 16.13 1.17
N LEU A 208 -6.46 15.66 -0.06
CA LEU A 208 -6.76 14.30 -0.45
C LEU A 208 -5.45 13.59 -0.80
N VAL A 209 -5.33 12.37 -0.34
CA VAL A 209 -4.15 11.54 -0.60
C VAL A 209 -4.60 10.22 -1.21
N ILE A 210 -3.98 9.88 -2.32
CA ILE A 210 -4.01 8.56 -2.90
C ILE A 210 -2.79 7.85 -2.33
N ALA A 211 -3.02 6.99 -1.35
CA ALA A 211 -1.96 6.22 -0.71
C ALA A 211 -1.65 4.96 -1.51
N GLY A 212 -0.37 4.63 -1.63
CA GLY A 212 0.12 3.45 -2.30
C GLY A 212 1.16 2.69 -1.48
N ASP A 213 1.01 1.37 -1.38
CA ASP A 213 1.97 0.56 -0.63
C ASP A 213 3.33 0.48 -1.33
N THR A 214 3.34 0.44 -2.66
CA THR A 214 4.55 0.29 -3.49
C THR A 214 4.93 1.55 -4.25
N TYR A 215 4.01 2.48 -4.41
CA TYR A 215 4.20 3.73 -5.14
C TYR A 215 4.15 4.93 -4.20
N GLN A 216 4.64 6.07 -4.70
CA GLN A 216 4.54 7.33 -3.99
C GLN A 216 3.08 7.70 -3.74
N ASP A 217 2.79 8.17 -2.55
CA ASP A 217 1.52 8.82 -2.27
C ASP A 217 1.35 10.08 -3.13
N ILE A 218 0.17 10.26 -3.67
CA ILE A 218 -0.18 11.44 -4.45
C ILE A 218 -1.11 12.32 -3.65
N GLY A 219 -0.68 13.54 -3.41
CA GLY A 219 -1.47 14.56 -2.72
C GLY A 219 -2.03 15.60 -3.68
N TYR A 220 -3.28 15.93 -3.50
CA TYR A 220 -3.94 17.04 -4.15
C TYR A 220 -4.98 17.66 -3.21
N GLY A 221 -5.48 18.80 -3.55
CA GLY A 221 -6.51 19.43 -2.76
C GLY A 221 -7.82 19.56 -3.52
N ASP A 222 -8.91 19.57 -2.79
CA ASP A 222 -10.24 19.80 -3.32
C ASP A 222 -11.13 20.55 -2.33
N PHE A 223 -12.13 21.25 -2.87
CA PHE A 223 -13.19 21.82 -2.06
C PHE A 223 -14.27 20.76 -1.83
N ILE A 224 -14.43 20.38 -0.56
CA ILE A 224 -15.51 19.50 -0.13
C ILE A 224 -16.60 20.34 0.52
N GLU A 225 -17.83 20.15 0.09
CA GLU A 225 -18.98 20.86 0.64
C GLU A 225 -19.15 20.55 2.12
N GLU A 226 -19.18 21.56 2.96
CA GLU A 226 -19.44 21.45 4.41
C GLU A 226 -20.92 21.62 4.67
N LYS A 227 -21.56 20.61 5.26
CA LYS A 227 -23.01 20.63 5.56
C LYS A 227 -23.37 21.53 6.74
N ALA A 228 -22.43 21.89 7.60
CA ALA A 228 -22.66 22.63 8.85
C ALA A 228 -22.35 24.13 8.76
N ASN A 229 -22.62 24.78 7.62
CA ASN A 229 -22.26 26.21 7.44
C ASN A 229 -23.44 27.18 7.56
N SER A 230 -24.48 26.84 8.29
CA SER A 230 -25.61 27.73 8.51
C SER A 230 -25.94 27.89 10.00
N VAL A 231 -26.31 29.08 10.36
CA VAL A 231 -26.77 29.46 11.71
C VAL A 231 -28.08 30.25 11.59
N GLN A 232 -28.80 30.36 12.68
CA GLN A 232 -29.97 31.21 12.78
C GLN A 232 -30.05 31.77 14.20
N PHE A 233 -30.66 32.88 14.37
CA PHE A 233 -31.02 33.43 15.68
C PHE A 233 -32.30 34.23 15.64
N SER A 234 -32.89 34.44 16.83
CA SER A 234 -34.08 35.21 17.00
C SER A 234 -33.99 36.18 18.20
N ILE A 235 -34.76 37.29 18.13
CA ILE A 235 -34.80 38.34 19.15
C ILE A 235 -36.24 38.70 19.50
N LYS A 236 -36.50 38.71 20.76
CA LYS A 236 -37.86 39.06 21.28
C LYS A 236 -37.86 40.41 21.99
N TRP A 237 -38.84 41.20 21.63
CA TRP A 237 -39.15 42.64 22.07
C TRP A 237 -40.44 42.76 23.00
N LEU A 238 -41.17 43.65 24.18
CA LEU A 238 -41.98 43.67 25.46
C LEU A 238 -43.41 44.20 25.56
N ASP A 239 -44.79 44.08 26.96
CA ASP A 239 -46.29 44.70 27.35
C ASP A 239 -46.82 44.69 28.83
N LEU A 240 -48.61 45.02 29.99
CA LEU A 240 -49.15 45.08 31.38
C LEU A 240 -50.53 44.60 31.88
N ALA A 241 -50.81 44.04 33.22
CA ALA A 241 -52.06 43.80 34.07
C ALA A 241 -51.91 43.19 35.52
N ARG A 242 -52.91 42.58 36.53
CA ARG A 242 -52.45 41.92 37.82
C ARG A 242 -53.26 40.75 38.42
N ILE A 243 -52.96 39.48 38.12
CA ILE A 243 -52.87 38.30 38.97
C ILE A 243 -51.36 38.11 39.26
N THR A 244 -50.98 37.82 40.50
CA THR A 244 -49.58 37.53 40.81
C THR A 244 -49.36 36.02 40.63
N LEU A 245 -48.53 35.62 39.70
CA LEU A 245 -48.08 34.26 39.47
C LEU A 245 -46.70 34.07 40.06
N THR A 246 -46.49 33.00 40.78
CA THR A 246 -45.16 32.52 41.15
C THR A 246 -44.87 31.22 40.38
N LYS A 247 -43.85 31.25 39.59
CA LYS A 247 -43.42 30.09 38.80
C LYS A 247 -42.22 29.39 39.46
N ARG A 248 -42.29 28.04 39.62
CA ARG A 248 -41.29 27.29 40.31
C ARG A 248 -40.88 26.04 39.57
N ASP A 249 -39.69 25.58 39.82
CA ASP A 249 -39.24 24.24 39.47
C ASP A 249 -39.95 23.19 40.27
N ALA A 250 -40.36 22.09 39.66
CA ALA A 250 -41.15 21.01 40.29
C ALA A 250 -40.30 20.16 41.27
N GLU A 251 -39.02 20.09 41.10
CA GLU A 251 -38.09 19.27 41.89
C GLU A 251 -37.38 20.12 42.97
N SER A 252 -36.77 21.23 42.61
CA SER A 252 -36.01 22.07 43.53
C SER A 252 -36.86 23.12 44.27
N ASN A 253 -38.04 23.39 43.79
CA ASN A 253 -38.93 24.45 44.25
C ASN A 253 -38.32 25.88 44.10
N VAL A 254 -37.30 26.05 43.28
CA VAL A 254 -36.70 27.34 42.95
C VAL A 254 -37.59 28.13 41.99
N ASN A 255 -37.60 29.42 42.12
CA ASN A 255 -38.38 30.31 41.27
C ASN A 255 -37.83 30.33 39.85
N LEU A 256 -38.73 30.31 38.84
CA LEU A 256 -38.38 30.24 37.45
C LEU A 256 -38.81 31.47 36.70
N SER A 257 -37.89 32.07 35.97
CA SER A 257 -38.19 33.17 35.03
C SER A 257 -38.53 32.65 33.64
N GLY A 258 -39.17 33.47 32.85
CA GLY A 258 -39.39 33.20 31.43
C GLY A 258 -40.72 32.49 31.07
N ALA A 259 -41.56 32.18 32.04
CA ALA A 259 -42.87 31.60 31.80
C ALA A 259 -43.91 32.69 31.38
N VAL A 260 -44.74 32.37 30.39
CA VAL A 260 -45.83 33.21 29.94
C VAL A 260 -47.14 32.47 30.14
N PHE A 261 -48.13 33.13 30.72
CA PHE A 261 -49.45 32.60 30.95
C PHE A 261 -50.53 33.40 30.21
N GLY A 262 -51.44 32.66 29.61
CA GLY A 262 -52.74 33.22 29.14
C GLY A 262 -53.77 33.23 30.22
N VAL A 263 -54.50 34.29 30.28
CA VAL A 263 -55.72 34.42 31.13
C VAL A 263 -56.95 34.22 30.25
N TYR A 264 -57.69 33.18 30.52
CA TYR A 264 -58.81 32.75 29.67
C TYR A 264 -60.15 32.88 30.41
N LYS A 265 -61.22 33.03 29.61
CA LYS A 265 -62.57 33.11 30.13
C LYS A 265 -63.15 31.74 30.56
N ASP A 266 -62.70 30.73 29.89
CA ASP A 266 -63.25 29.37 29.99
C ASP A 266 -62.19 28.36 30.35
N GLU A 267 -62.57 27.22 30.96
CA GLU A 267 -61.76 26.16 31.43
C GLU A 267 -60.97 25.44 30.27
N ALA A 268 -61.62 25.37 29.11
CA ALA A 268 -60.96 24.80 27.93
C ALA A 268 -59.88 25.75 27.34
N CYS A 269 -59.73 26.96 27.94
CA CYS A 269 -58.78 27.96 27.51
C CYS A 269 -58.85 28.30 26.01
N THR A 270 -60.03 28.46 25.49
CA THR A 270 -60.32 28.82 24.11
C THR A 270 -60.57 30.33 23.90
N SER A 271 -60.87 31.03 24.95
CA SER A 271 -61.22 32.44 24.88
C SER A 271 -60.26 33.30 25.72
N LEU A 272 -59.23 33.78 25.08
CA LEU A 272 -58.14 34.56 25.69
C LEU A 272 -58.69 35.93 26.10
N ILE A 273 -58.44 36.38 27.34
CA ILE A 273 -58.70 37.74 27.85
C ILE A 273 -57.45 38.59 27.60
N THR A 274 -56.32 38.12 28.09
CA THR A 274 -55.02 38.79 27.98
C THR A 274 -53.89 37.83 28.26
N THR A 275 -52.69 38.26 27.98
CA THR A 275 -51.46 37.50 28.27
C THR A 275 -50.76 38.18 29.43
N MET A 276 -50.23 37.40 30.38
CA MET A 276 -49.37 37.87 31.45
C MET A 276 -47.96 38.13 30.93
N PRO A 277 -47.24 39.15 31.44
CA PRO A 277 -45.80 39.27 31.21
C PRO A 277 -45.06 37.98 31.59
N GLU A 278 -43.89 37.82 31.03
CA GLU A 278 -43.00 36.76 31.51
C GLU A 278 -42.74 36.86 33.00
N THR A 279 -42.62 35.72 33.67
CA THR A 279 -42.13 35.68 35.05
C THR A 279 -40.70 36.21 35.13
N ASP A 280 -40.48 37.10 36.10
CA ASP A 280 -39.20 37.74 36.39
C ASP A 280 -38.16 36.77 37.02
N GLU A 281 -37.01 37.28 37.42
CA GLU A 281 -35.96 36.54 38.11
C GLU A 281 -36.41 35.97 39.46
N ASN A 282 -37.47 36.53 40.03
CA ASN A 282 -38.13 35.99 41.25
C ASN A 282 -39.24 35.02 40.93
N GLY A 283 -39.37 34.60 39.68
CA GLY A 283 -40.45 33.73 39.23
C GLY A 283 -41.82 34.39 39.25
N SER A 284 -41.87 35.72 39.36
CA SER A 284 -43.11 36.50 39.57
C SER A 284 -43.55 37.15 38.27
N SER A 285 -44.82 37.07 38.03
CA SER A 285 -45.50 37.87 37.00
C SER A 285 -46.84 38.38 37.55
N PHE A 286 -47.30 39.52 37.04
CA PHE A 286 -48.58 40.03 37.44
C PHE A 286 -49.32 40.64 36.26
N VAL A 287 -50.62 40.53 36.28
CA VAL A 287 -51.53 41.09 35.30
C VAL A 287 -52.60 41.96 35.98
N GLU A 288 -52.85 43.19 35.51
CA GLU A 288 -53.99 44.04 35.94
C GLU A 288 -54.96 44.13 34.80
N PHE A 289 -56.17 43.78 35.00
CA PHE A 289 -57.28 43.93 34.02
C PHE A 289 -58.62 44.25 34.72
N THR A 290 -59.55 44.90 34.00
CA THR A 290 -60.88 45.19 34.51
C THR A 290 -61.64 43.91 34.73
N LYS A 291 -62.04 43.63 35.95
CA LYS A 291 -62.81 42.45 36.35
C LYS A 291 -64.12 42.40 35.63
N THR A 292 -64.33 41.50 34.70
CA THR A 292 -65.65 41.27 34.03
C THR A 292 -66.30 39.95 34.43
N GLN A 293 -65.58 39.09 35.16
CA GLN A 293 -66.02 37.76 35.62
C GLN A 293 -65.30 37.39 36.94
N GLU A 294 -65.88 36.44 37.72
CA GLU A 294 -65.41 36.03 39.03
C GLU A 294 -64.21 35.10 38.96
N THR A 295 -64.18 34.29 37.92
CA THR A 295 -63.15 33.21 37.76
C THR A 295 -62.55 33.28 36.38
N VAL A 296 -61.28 33.21 36.29
CA VAL A 296 -60.53 33.06 35.05
C VAL A 296 -59.64 31.82 35.14
N TYR A 297 -59.21 31.38 34.01
CA TYR A 297 -58.30 30.20 33.91
C TYR A 297 -56.97 30.63 33.41
N LEU A 298 -55.96 30.23 34.14
CA LEU A 298 -54.57 30.43 33.69
C LEU A 298 -54.06 29.13 33.10
N ARG A 299 -53.46 29.24 31.93
CA ARG A 299 -52.72 28.15 31.31
C ARG A 299 -51.43 28.69 30.78
N GLU A 300 -50.39 27.93 30.97
CA GLU A 300 -49.12 28.28 30.44
C GLU A 300 -49.12 28.26 28.90
N ILE A 301 -48.59 29.28 28.30
CA ILE A 301 -48.42 29.44 26.85
C ILE A 301 -46.98 29.20 26.50
N THR A 302 -46.06 29.73 27.31
CA THR A 302 -44.62 29.54 27.15
C THR A 302 -44.05 29.11 28.49
N ALA A 303 -43.40 27.97 28.49
CA ALA A 303 -42.64 27.50 29.63
C ALA A 303 -41.31 28.22 29.72
N PRO A 304 -40.68 28.30 30.91
CA PRO A 304 -39.31 28.72 31.03
C PRO A 304 -38.37 27.94 30.08
N THR A 305 -37.39 28.61 29.52
CA THR A 305 -36.41 27.93 28.71
C THR A 305 -35.74 26.79 29.48
N GLY A 306 -35.71 25.62 28.90
CA GLY A 306 -35.24 24.41 29.54
C GLY A 306 -36.34 23.57 30.20
N TYR A 307 -37.59 24.06 30.22
CA TYR A 307 -38.72 23.38 30.84
C TYR A 307 -39.78 22.95 29.83
N ARG A 308 -40.49 21.90 30.18
CA ARG A 308 -41.69 21.44 29.41
C ARG A 308 -42.90 22.30 29.72
N LEU A 309 -43.74 22.52 28.71
CA LEU A 309 -44.97 23.22 28.86
C LEU A 309 -45.91 22.49 29.84
N ASN A 310 -46.41 23.22 30.84
CA ASN A 310 -47.45 22.74 31.69
C ASN A 310 -48.81 23.04 31.04
N THR A 311 -49.49 22.04 30.54
CA THR A 311 -50.79 22.19 29.82
C THR A 311 -52.00 22.24 30.72
N GLU A 312 -51.82 22.21 32.06
CA GLU A 312 -52.91 22.26 33.04
C GLU A 312 -53.57 23.64 33.05
N ALA A 313 -54.90 23.66 33.18
CA ALA A 313 -55.70 24.89 33.34
C ALA A 313 -56.01 25.15 34.82
N TYR A 314 -55.45 26.23 35.33
CA TYR A 314 -55.60 26.62 36.75
C TYR A 314 -56.77 27.59 36.93
N ASN A 315 -57.74 27.19 37.77
CA ASN A 315 -58.86 28.01 38.15
C ASN A 315 -58.43 29.11 39.11
N VAL A 316 -58.56 30.35 38.74
CA VAL A 316 -58.22 31.53 39.56
C VAL A 316 -59.45 32.38 39.85
N LYS A 317 -59.79 32.49 41.13
CA LYS A 317 -60.89 33.33 41.62
C LYS A 317 -60.32 34.76 41.80
N LEU A 318 -60.89 35.72 41.12
CA LEU A 318 -60.49 37.09 41.18
C LEU A 318 -61.20 37.82 42.37
N VAL A 319 -60.39 38.51 43.18
CA VAL A 319 -60.91 39.34 44.31
C VAL A 319 -60.77 40.80 43.91
N ALA A 320 -61.89 41.46 43.88
CA ALA A 320 -61.98 42.94 43.58
C ALA A 320 -61.06 43.71 44.54
N GLY A 321 -60.16 44.47 44.02
CA GLY A 321 -59.17 45.24 44.76
C GLY A 321 -58.12 44.43 45.51
N GLY A 322 -58.03 43.15 45.30
CA GLY A 322 -57.15 42.25 45.92
C GLY A 322 -56.18 41.65 44.92
N ASN A 323 -55.12 41.04 45.41
CA ASN A 323 -54.23 40.22 44.68
C ASN A 323 -54.55 38.73 44.85
N THR A 324 -54.59 37.98 43.80
CA THR A 324 -54.64 36.50 43.87
C THR A 324 -53.29 35.90 43.51
N ASP A 325 -52.70 35.23 44.45
CA ASP A 325 -51.43 34.55 44.27
C ASP A 325 -51.68 33.13 43.81
N ILE A 326 -50.96 32.70 42.80
CA ILE A 326 -50.97 31.35 42.30
C ILE A 326 -49.51 30.85 42.08
N THR A 327 -49.27 29.62 42.48
CA THR A 327 -47.99 28.96 42.24
C THR A 327 -48.15 27.84 41.21
N VAL A 328 -47.33 27.85 40.17
CA VAL A 328 -47.36 26.83 39.12
C VAL A 328 -45.93 26.30 38.93
N THR A 329 -45.80 25.01 38.75
CA THR A 329 -44.50 24.35 38.57
C THR A 329 -44.29 23.85 37.15
N ASN A 330 -43.06 23.78 36.70
CA ASN A 330 -42.68 23.07 35.50
C ASN A 330 -41.61 22.01 35.81
N THR A 331 -41.59 20.99 34.99
CA THR A 331 -40.54 19.96 35.00
C THR A 331 -39.51 20.29 33.94
N GLU A 332 -38.24 20.20 34.31
CA GLU A 332 -37.15 20.38 33.38
C GLU A 332 -37.24 19.45 32.17
N GLN A 333 -36.97 19.99 31.00
CA GLN A 333 -36.82 19.16 29.83
C GLN A 333 -35.52 18.39 29.94
N LYS A 334 -35.59 17.09 29.74
CA LYS A 334 -34.43 16.23 29.58
C LYS A 334 -34.26 15.87 28.11
N GLY A 335 -33.22 15.18 27.83
CA GLY A 335 -32.97 14.72 26.47
C GLY A 335 -32.28 13.39 26.43
N ARG A 336 -32.17 12.83 25.23
CA ARG A 336 -31.48 11.59 24.96
C ARG A 336 -30.42 11.81 23.89
N ILE A 337 -29.32 11.15 24.07
CA ILE A 337 -28.23 11.06 23.10
C ILE A 337 -28.37 9.70 22.43
N THR A 338 -28.56 9.69 21.11
CA THR A 338 -28.48 8.46 20.33
C THR A 338 -27.15 8.43 19.58
N ILE A 339 -26.39 7.40 19.84
CA ILE A 339 -25.14 7.14 19.13
C ILE A 339 -25.45 6.15 18.02
N HIS A 340 -25.03 6.46 16.83
CA HIS A 340 -25.15 5.57 15.68
C HIS A 340 -23.77 5.14 15.24
N LYS A 341 -23.50 3.84 15.28
CA LYS A 341 -22.24 3.24 14.88
C LYS A 341 -22.35 2.61 13.52
N ILE A 342 -21.54 3.10 12.60
CA ILE A 342 -21.35 2.51 11.28
C ILE A 342 -19.92 2.09 11.09
N GLY A 343 -19.68 1.31 10.08
CA GLY A 343 -18.36 0.90 9.64
C GLY A 343 -18.46 0.03 8.40
N GLU A 344 -17.32 -0.20 7.79
CA GLU A 344 -17.22 -0.91 6.52
C GLU A 344 -17.51 -2.40 6.67
N ARG A 345 -18.45 -2.91 5.90
CA ARG A 345 -18.79 -4.33 5.80
C ARG A 345 -18.72 -4.79 4.35
N LEU A 346 -18.12 -5.94 4.11
CA LEU A 346 -18.06 -6.53 2.77
C LEU A 346 -19.47 -6.83 2.25
N THR A 347 -19.81 -6.28 1.09
CA THR A 347 -21.14 -6.40 0.47
C THR A 347 -21.12 -7.14 -0.86
N SER A 348 -20.03 -7.06 -1.60
CA SER A 348 -19.83 -7.82 -2.85
C SER A 348 -18.35 -7.99 -3.18
N ILE A 349 -18.09 -8.91 -4.09
CA ILE A 349 -16.77 -9.12 -4.70
C ILE A 349 -16.99 -9.03 -6.20
N GLU A 350 -16.23 -8.15 -6.86
CA GLU A 350 -16.32 -7.92 -8.28
C GLU A 350 -15.07 -8.41 -8.99
N ASP A 351 -15.23 -8.79 -10.25
CA ASP A 351 -14.12 -9.26 -11.08
C ASP A 351 -13.07 -8.16 -11.29
N GLY A 352 -11.81 -8.56 -11.27
CA GLY A 352 -10.67 -7.67 -11.49
C GLY A 352 -9.34 -8.36 -11.22
N ASN A 353 -8.26 -7.62 -11.35
CA ASN A 353 -6.95 -8.01 -10.85
C ASN A 353 -6.26 -6.75 -10.25
N PRO A 354 -6.34 -6.56 -8.91
CA PRO A 354 -6.97 -7.44 -7.91
C PRO A 354 -8.49 -7.58 -8.07
N LEU A 355 -9.08 -8.63 -7.48
CA LEU A 355 -10.50 -8.69 -7.24
C LEU A 355 -10.91 -7.46 -6.42
N ASN A 356 -12.00 -6.81 -6.79
CA ASN A 356 -12.52 -5.65 -6.09
C ASN A 356 -13.46 -6.11 -4.96
N PHE A 357 -12.97 -6.05 -3.72
CA PHE A 357 -13.78 -6.26 -2.53
C PHE A 357 -14.51 -4.96 -2.19
N VAL A 358 -15.82 -4.95 -2.38
CA VAL A 358 -16.66 -3.77 -2.15
C VAL A 358 -17.17 -3.76 -0.73
N TYR A 359 -16.92 -2.65 -0.04
CA TYR A 359 -17.35 -2.44 1.34
C TYR A 359 -18.30 -1.25 1.40
N ASP A 360 -19.41 -1.44 2.08
CA ASP A 360 -20.36 -0.38 2.36
C ASP A 360 -20.51 -0.17 3.86
N ASN A 361 -20.73 1.08 4.25
CA ASN A 361 -21.02 1.40 5.64
C ASN A 361 -22.31 0.73 6.10
N SER A 362 -22.21 -0.01 7.15
CA SER A 362 -23.29 -0.76 7.78
C SER A 362 -23.30 -0.54 9.28
N ALA A 363 -24.44 -0.76 9.90
CA ALA A 363 -24.58 -0.70 11.34
C ALA A 363 -23.76 -1.80 12.05
N TYR A 364 -23.12 -1.44 13.17
CA TYR A 364 -22.31 -2.35 13.97
C TYR A 364 -22.72 -2.39 15.43
N ALA A 365 -22.87 -3.62 15.97
CA ALA A 365 -23.03 -3.90 17.38
C ALA A 365 -21.67 -3.94 18.10
N GLY A 366 -21.68 -3.71 19.41
CA GLY A 366 -20.58 -3.98 20.31
C GLY A 366 -19.55 -2.84 20.46
N ALA A 367 -19.73 -1.69 19.80
CA ALA A 367 -18.99 -0.49 20.12
C ALA A 367 -19.38 0.03 21.51
N VAL A 368 -18.38 0.42 22.30
CA VAL A 368 -18.61 0.92 23.67
C VAL A 368 -18.26 2.39 23.76
N TYR A 369 -19.20 3.16 24.24
CA TYR A 369 -19.09 4.60 24.42
C TYR A 369 -19.21 4.99 25.88
N LYS A 370 -18.45 5.98 26.27
CA LYS A 370 -18.59 6.67 27.55
C LYS A 370 -19.03 8.09 27.33
N ILE A 371 -20.11 8.49 27.97
CA ILE A 371 -20.63 9.84 27.94
C ILE A 371 -20.12 10.56 29.18
N TYR A 372 -19.43 11.66 28.99
CA TYR A 372 -18.94 12.55 30.05
C TYR A 372 -19.64 13.89 29.98
N ALA A 373 -19.79 14.56 31.09
CA ALA A 373 -20.16 15.97 31.10
C ALA A 373 -19.00 16.79 30.50
N ALA A 374 -19.23 17.52 29.41
CA ALA A 374 -18.18 18.34 28.77
C ALA A 374 -18.01 19.71 29.48
N GLU A 375 -18.98 20.07 30.29
CA GLU A 375 -19.01 21.24 31.16
C GLU A 375 -19.66 20.86 32.48
N ASP A 376 -19.66 21.77 33.43
CA ASP A 376 -20.50 21.61 34.61
C ASP A 376 -21.95 21.66 34.21
N ILE A 377 -22.67 20.55 34.32
CA ILE A 377 -24.07 20.47 34.00
C ILE A 377 -24.87 20.80 35.23
N ILE A 378 -25.55 21.89 35.14
CA ILE A 378 -26.34 22.48 36.21
C ILE A 378 -27.82 22.36 35.84
N SER A 379 -28.67 22.15 36.84
CA SER A 379 -30.14 22.19 36.68
C SER A 379 -30.56 23.48 35.94
N GLN A 380 -31.68 23.44 35.23
CA GLN A 380 -32.15 24.60 34.47
C GLN A 380 -32.44 25.80 35.38
N ASP A 381 -32.76 25.57 36.64
CA ASP A 381 -32.91 26.57 37.68
C ASP A 381 -31.54 27.13 38.18
N LYS A 382 -30.42 26.60 37.70
CA LYS A 382 -29.05 27.00 38.02
C LYS A 382 -28.62 26.84 39.49
N THR A 383 -29.31 26.06 40.28
CA THR A 383 -29.03 25.89 41.71
C THR A 383 -28.32 24.61 42.06
N THR A 384 -28.51 23.57 41.26
CA THR A 384 -27.96 22.24 41.53
C THR A 384 -26.92 21.84 40.47
N LEU A 385 -25.72 21.59 40.91
CA LEU A 385 -24.71 20.94 40.06
C LEU A 385 -25.11 19.45 39.92
N ILE A 386 -25.53 19.06 38.75
CA ILE A 386 -25.94 17.69 38.42
C ILE A 386 -24.68 16.83 38.15
N TYR A 387 -23.83 17.32 37.23
CA TYR A 387 -22.57 16.67 36.92
C TYR A 387 -21.47 17.72 36.86
N GLN A 388 -20.36 17.46 37.57
CA GLN A 388 -19.16 18.24 37.39
C GLN A 388 -18.55 17.90 36.03
N LYS A 389 -17.92 18.87 35.37
CA LYS A 389 -17.15 18.65 34.16
C LYS A 389 -16.25 17.41 34.27
N ASP A 390 -16.16 16.63 33.20
CA ASP A 390 -15.40 15.39 33.06
C ASP A 390 -15.91 14.21 33.91
N THR A 391 -17.04 14.33 34.57
CA THR A 391 -17.70 13.22 35.23
C THR A 391 -18.25 12.23 34.21
N LEU A 392 -17.99 10.94 34.41
CA LEU A 392 -18.66 9.86 33.65
C LEU A 392 -20.14 9.81 34.01
N VAL A 393 -20.97 10.04 33.04
CA VAL A 393 -22.43 10.06 33.18
C VAL A 393 -23.04 8.69 32.88
N GLU A 394 -22.64 8.09 31.77
CA GLU A 394 -23.20 6.82 31.33
C GLU A 394 -22.19 6.06 30.42
N THR A 395 -22.37 4.74 30.36
CA THR A 395 -21.66 3.88 29.41
C THR A 395 -22.66 3.15 28.56
N LEU A 396 -22.50 3.23 27.25
CA LEU A 396 -23.43 2.66 26.27
C LEU A 396 -22.70 1.63 25.40
N THR A 397 -23.46 0.65 24.92
CA THR A 397 -22.97 -0.33 23.94
C THR A 397 -23.98 -0.40 22.81
N THR A 398 -23.52 -0.36 21.55
CA THR A 398 -24.38 -0.41 20.37
C THR A 398 -25.00 -1.79 20.18
N GLY A 399 -26.27 -1.82 19.78
CA GLY A 399 -27.02 -3.02 19.39
C GLY A 399 -26.77 -3.43 17.94
N GLU A 400 -27.48 -4.47 17.48
CA GLU A 400 -27.39 -5.00 16.11
C GLU A 400 -27.77 -3.97 15.03
N ASP A 401 -28.58 -2.97 15.39
CA ASP A 401 -28.97 -1.85 14.53
C ASP A 401 -27.94 -0.71 14.53
N GLY A 402 -26.80 -0.90 15.20
CA GLY A 402 -25.76 0.11 15.36
C GLY A 402 -26.09 1.22 16.34
N ASN A 403 -27.27 1.20 16.99
CA ASN A 403 -27.71 2.26 17.87
C ASN A 403 -27.43 1.97 19.35
N ALA A 404 -27.11 3.03 20.08
CA ALA A 404 -27.10 3.08 21.52
C ALA A 404 -27.73 4.39 21.98
N THR A 405 -28.72 4.32 22.83
CA THR A 405 -29.44 5.52 23.31
C THR A 405 -29.30 5.66 24.80
N SER A 406 -28.97 6.85 25.26
CA SER A 406 -28.81 7.16 26.68
C SER A 406 -30.16 7.09 27.46
N SER A 407 -30.06 7.03 28.77
CA SER A 407 -31.14 7.42 29.67
C SER A 407 -31.53 8.89 29.45
N ASP A 408 -32.55 9.36 30.16
CA ASP A 408 -32.96 10.76 30.13
C ASP A 408 -31.96 11.63 30.88
N LEU A 409 -31.16 12.41 30.12
CA LEU A 409 -30.11 13.27 30.61
C LEU A 409 -30.58 14.71 30.77
N TYR A 410 -29.98 15.47 31.65
CA TYR A 410 -30.19 16.92 31.74
C TYR A 410 -29.62 17.65 30.50
N LEU A 411 -30.24 18.77 30.17
CA LEU A 411 -29.74 19.60 29.05
C LEU A 411 -28.33 20.11 29.38
N GLY A 412 -27.50 20.16 28.38
CA GLY A 412 -26.09 20.58 28.51
C GLY A 412 -25.19 19.95 27.50
N LYS A 413 -23.91 20.24 27.62
CA LYS A 413 -22.89 19.76 26.70
C LYS A 413 -22.27 18.47 27.21
N TYR A 414 -22.25 17.47 26.38
CA TYR A 414 -21.70 16.15 26.68
C TYR A 414 -20.58 15.80 25.70
N ARG A 415 -19.60 15.11 26.21
CA ARG A 415 -18.50 14.55 25.45
C ARG A 415 -18.65 13.04 25.40
N ILE A 416 -18.83 12.53 24.21
CA ILE A 416 -18.99 11.12 23.93
C ILE A 416 -17.64 10.60 23.45
N VAL A 417 -17.13 9.57 24.12
CA VAL A 417 -15.84 8.97 23.81
C VAL A 417 -16.05 7.51 23.45
N GLU A 418 -15.68 7.12 22.25
CA GLU A 418 -15.56 5.72 21.91
C GLU A 418 -14.37 5.13 22.66
N VAL A 419 -14.61 4.09 23.44
CA VAL A 419 -13.57 3.43 24.24
C VAL A 419 -13.28 2.01 23.79
N LYS A 420 -14.12 1.50 22.88
CA LYS A 420 -13.94 0.22 22.25
C LYS A 420 -14.67 0.24 20.90
N ALA A 421 -13.97 -0.06 19.83
CA ALA A 421 -14.58 -0.28 18.53
C ALA A 421 -15.30 -1.64 18.44
N PRO A 422 -16.19 -1.84 17.48
CA PRO A 422 -16.72 -3.17 17.15
C PRO A 422 -15.61 -4.15 16.74
N GLU A 423 -15.90 -5.43 16.83
CA GLU A 423 -15.01 -6.46 16.30
C GLU A 423 -14.80 -6.25 14.79
N ASP A 424 -13.60 -6.53 14.30
CA ASP A 424 -13.12 -6.36 12.93
C ASP A 424 -12.86 -4.91 12.48
N LEU A 425 -13.12 -3.92 13.35
CA LEU A 425 -12.84 -2.51 13.08
C LEU A 425 -11.79 -1.95 14.04
N THR A 426 -11.19 -0.85 13.66
CA THR A 426 -10.21 -0.13 14.49
C THR A 426 -10.84 1.07 15.16
N ILE A 427 -10.45 1.33 16.39
CA ILE A 427 -10.81 2.60 17.06
C ILE A 427 -10.04 3.76 16.41
N GLY A 428 -10.63 4.94 16.41
CA GLY A 428 -9.96 6.14 15.90
C GLY A 428 -8.58 6.38 16.53
N LYS A 429 -7.63 6.82 15.72
CA LYS A 429 -6.23 7.05 16.17
C LYS A 429 -6.10 8.30 17.03
N ASP A 430 -6.90 9.30 16.72
CA ASP A 430 -6.86 10.60 17.34
C ASP A 430 -8.10 10.86 18.18
N GLU A 431 -7.99 11.74 19.17
CA GLU A 431 -9.10 12.14 20.01
C GLU A 431 -10.27 12.73 19.19
N SER A 432 -9.97 13.37 18.06
CA SER A 432 -10.99 13.93 17.16
C SER A 432 -11.83 12.87 16.44
N GLU A 433 -11.34 11.64 16.31
CA GLU A 433 -12.04 10.51 15.69
C GLU A 433 -12.88 9.74 16.71
N THR A 434 -12.36 9.63 17.95
CA THR A 434 -12.99 8.88 19.01
C THR A 434 -13.93 9.71 19.89
N THR A 435 -13.84 11.04 19.80
CA THR A 435 -14.53 11.95 20.70
C THR A 435 -15.38 12.95 19.94
N GLN A 436 -16.64 13.03 20.28
CA GLN A 436 -17.54 14.05 19.79
C GLN A 436 -18.18 14.78 20.97
N GLU A 437 -18.37 16.07 20.80
CA GLU A 437 -19.18 16.86 21.72
C GLU A 437 -20.55 17.09 21.12
N VAL A 438 -21.56 16.81 21.89
CA VAL A 438 -22.95 17.06 21.54
C VAL A 438 -23.59 17.91 22.60
N THR A 439 -24.57 18.69 22.20
CA THR A 439 -25.33 19.52 23.14
C THR A 439 -26.79 19.09 23.12
N LEU A 440 -27.28 18.66 24.27
CA LEU A 440 -28.70 18.52 24.49
C LEU A 440 -29.25 19.91 24.77
N GLU A 441 -29.75 20.50 23.70
CA GLU A 441 -30.34 21.81 23.78
C GLU A 441 -31.85 21.73 24.08
N TYR A 442 -32.36 22.79 24.61
CA TYR A 442 -33.81 22.91 24.76
C TYR A 442 -34.50 22.83 23.38
N ALA A 443 -35.29 21.80 23.20
CA ALA A 443 -35.97 21.51 21.92
C ALA A 443 -37.34 22.22 21.79
N GLY A 444 -37.66 23.04 22.74
CA GLY A 444 -38.95 23.68 22.81
C GLY A 444 -39.89 23.01 23.83
N GLN A 445 -40.79 23.82 24.33
CA GLN A 445 -41.64 23.45 25.47
C GLN A 445 -42.59 22.26 25.25
N GLU A 446 -42.94 21.98 23.99
CA GLU A 446 -43.85 20.89 23.61
C GLU A 446 -43.12 19.57 23.37
N VAL A 447 -41.84 19.63 23.37
CA VAL A 447 -41.02 18.44 23.18
C VAL A 447 -40.76 17.82 24.55
N GLU A 448 -41.18 16.58 24.71
CA GLU A 448 -40.97 15.88 25.98
C GLU A 448 -39.52 15.58 26.27
N LEU A 449 -38.80 15.15 25.25
CA LEU A 449 -37.41 14.81 25.35
C LEU A 449 -36.65 15.41 24.15
N SER A 450 -35.65 16.24 24.42
CA SER A 450 -34.69 16.68 23.42
C SER A 450 -33.90 15.47 22.89
N GLN A 451 -33.57 15.50 21.62
CA GLN A 451 -32.82 14.40 21.01
C GLN A 451 -31.66 14.96 20.22
N VAL A 452 -30.53 14.36 20.40
CA VAL A 452 -29.33 14.62 19.58
C VAL A 452 -28.71 13.28 19.20
N SER A 453 -28.17 13.21 18.01
CA SER A 453 -27.45 12.04 17.56
C SER A 453 -25.99 12.36 17.28
N ALA A 454 -25.14 11.38 17.52
CA ALA A 454 -23.75 11.36 17.12
C ALA A 454 -23.51 10.12 16.27
N GLU A 455 -22.86 10.29 15.14
CA GLU A 455 -22.48 9.18 14.28
C GLU A 455 -20.98 8.97 14.36
N TYR A 456 -20.59 7.72 14.52
CA TYR A 456 -19.21 7.29 14.54
C TYR A 456 -18.99 6.26 13.46
N ASP A 457 -17.97 6.50 12.68
CA ASP A 457 -17.50 5.58 11.66
C ASP A 457 -16.15 5.03 12.07
N ASN A 458 -15.96 3.71 11.99
CA ASN A 458 -14.65 3.09 12.18
C ASN A 458 -14.25 2.38 10.89
N ALA A 459 -13.00 2.57 10.54
CA ALA A 459 -12.39 1.86 9.44
C ALA A 459 -11.96 0.44 9.85
N ARG A 460 -11.85 -0.42 8.89
CA ARG A 460 -11.12 -1.68 9.02
C ARG A 460 -9.62 -1.39 9.20
N PRO A 461 -8.88 -2.28 9.83
CA PRO A 461 -7.43 -2.16 9.84
C PRO A 461 -6.85 -2.28 8.42
N ASP A 462 -5.81 -1.52 8.16
CA ASP A 462 -5.03 -1.63 6.92
C ASP A 462 -4.36 -3.00 6.84
N ILE A 463 -4.19 -3.49 5.63
CA ILE A 463 -3.46 -4.72 5.38
C ILE A 463 -2.33 -4.50 4.37
N SER A 464 -1.18 -5.05 4.67
CA SER A 464 -0.03 -5.09 3.79
C SER A 464 0.40 -6.54 3.59
N VAL A 465 0.23 -7.04 2.38
CA VAL A 465 0.61 -8.41 2.01
C VAL A 465 1.73 -8.37 0.99
N LYS A 466 2.85 -9.04 1.28
CA LYS A 466 4.05 -8.98 0.44
C LYS A 466 4.71 -10.34 0.31
N ALA A 467 5.14 -10.65 -0.89
CA ALA A 467 6.16 -11.66 -1.14
C ALA A 467 7.49 -10.95 -1.42
N VAL A 468 8.56 -11.42 -0.81
CA VAL A 468 9.92 -10.94 -1.09
C VAL A 468 10.66 -12.05 -1.81
N LYS A 469 11.06 -11.78 -3.04
CA LYS A 469 11.75 -12.76 -3.87
C LYS A 469 13.25 -12.64 -3.76
N LYS A 470 13.89 -13.75 -3.46
CA LYS A 470 15.34 -13.85 -3.37
C LYS A 470 15.88 -15.04 -4.18
N SER A 471 17.12 -14.95 -4.54
CA SER A 471 17.88 -16.09 -5.03
C SER A 471 18.30 -16.96 -3.84
N ALA A 472 18.10 -18.26 -3.94
CA ALA A 472 18.56 -19.22 -2.94
C ALA A 472 20.09 -19.36 -2.93
N ASN A 473 20.75 -18.97 -4.01
CA ASN A 473 22.18 -19.14 -4.21
C ASN A 473 23.03 -18.04 -3.56
N ASP A 474 22.57 -16.79 -3.61
CA ASP A 474 23.33 -15.62 -3.16
C ASP A 474 22.52 -14.64 -2.29
N ASN A 475 21.26 -14.95 -2.03
CA ASN A 475 20.34 -14.14 -1.24
C ASN A 475 20.03 -12.74 -1.82
N VAL A 476 20.36 -12.51 -3.10
CA VAL A 476 20.04 -11.26 -3.80
C VAL A 476 18.55 -11.23 -4.13
N THR A 477 17.93 -10.06 -4.03
CA THR A 477 16.53 -9.88 -4.39
C THR A 477 16.33 -9.97 -5.91
N LEU A 478 15.25 -10.62 -6.34
CA LEU A 478 14.96 -10.89 -7.74
C LEU A 478 13.67 -10.21 -8.20
N SER A 479 13.73 -9.55 -9.35
CA SER A 479 12.55 -9.03 -10.04
C SER A 479 11.99 -10.06 -11.03
N GLY A 480 10.73 -9.88 -11.40
CA GLY A 480 10.08 -10.66 -12.46
C GLY A 480 9.42 -11.97 -12.01
N ALA A 481 9.43 -12.32 -10.73
CA ALA A 481 8.61 -13.40 -10.20
C ALA A 481 7.15 -12.97 -10.11
N GLU A 482 6.25 -13.73 -10.68
CA GLU A 482 4.81 -13.50 -10.55
C GLU A 482 4.24 -14.33 -9.40
N TYR A 483 3.54 -13.67 -8.51
CA TYR A 483 2.88 -14.26 -7.36
C TYR A 483 1.38 -14.11 -7.45
N GLY A 484 0.66 -15.15 -7.01
CA GLY A 484 -0.77 -15.09 -6.79
C GLY A 484 -1.11 -15.06 -5.30
N LEU A 485 -2.03 -14.18 -4.94
CA LEU A 485 -2.74 -14.21 -3.66
C LEU A 485 -4.04 -14.97 -3.86
N TYR A 486 -4.33 -15.92 -3.00
CA TYR A 486 -5.48 -16.81 -3.11
C TYR A 486 -6.29 -16.85 -1.83
N ALA A 487 -7.60 -17.12 -1.96
CA ALA A 487 -8.46 -17.44 -0.83
C ALA A 487 -8.07 -18.81 -0.24
N GLY A 488 -7.76 -18.87 1.05
CA GLY A 488 -7.40 -20.09 1.76
C GLY A 488 -8.62 -20.91 2.24
N GLU A 489 -9.79 -20.29 2.21
CA GLU A 489 -11.10 -20.89 2.54
C GLU A 489 -12.21 -20.18 1.76
N ASP A 490 -13.43 -20.66 1.85
CA ASP A 490 -14.60 -20.00 1.25
C ASP A 490 -14.91 -18.70 2.00
N ILE A 491 -15.06 -17.59 1.25
CA ILE A 491 -15.49 -16.31 1.78
C ILE A 491 -16.98 -16.15 1.50
N SER A 492 -17.76 -15.93 2.56
CA SER A 492 -19.21 -15.83 2.47
C SER A 492 -19.70 -14.44 2.78
N ILE A 493 -20.71 -13.98 2.02
CA ILE A 493 -21.44 -12.73 2.25
C ILE A 493 -22.90 -13.10 2.50
N ASN A 494 -23.45 -12.66 3.62
CA ASN A 494 -24.84 -12.94 4.01
C ASN A 494 -25.20 -14.44 3.95
N GLY A 495 -24.25 -15.30 4.35
CA GLY A 495 -24.45 -16.75 4.38
C GLY A 495 -24.35 -17.48 3.04
N SER A 496 -24.00 -16.78 1.97
CA SER A 496 -23.75 -17.36 0.64
C SER A 496 -22.27 -17.24 0.29
N THR A 497 -21.66 -18.30 -0.26
CA THR A 497 -20.28 -18.24 -0.72
C THR A 497 -20.14 -17.25 -1.88
N ALA A 498 -19.40 -16.19 -1.64
CA ALA A 498 -19.09 -15.15 -2.61
C ALA A 498 -17.77 -15.41 -3.34
N LEU A 499 -16.80 -16.02 -2.65
CA LEU A 499 -15.52 -16.44 -3.23
C LEU A 499 -15.18 -17.84 -2.72
N GLN A 500 -14.86 -18.74 -3.63
CA GLN A 500 -14.52 -20.12 -3.27
C GLN A 500 -13.06 -20.20 -2.80
N LYS A 501 -12.78 -21.19 -1.97
CA LYS A 501 -11.42 -21.59 -1.64
C LYS A 501 -10.60 -21.80 -2.91
N ASP A 502 -9.31 -21.48 -2.85
CA ASP A 502 -8.33 -21.54 -3.93
C ASP A 502 -8.62 -20.62 -5.13
N ALA A 503 -9.60 -19.72 -5.02
CA ALA A 503 -9.80 -18.67 -6.01
C ALA A 503 -8.64 -17.66 -5.96
N LEU A 504 -8.17 -17.25 -7.14
CA LEU A 504 -7.15 -16.22 -7.31
C LEU A 504 -7.76 -14.85 -7.03
N ILE A 505 -7.12 -14.09 -6.15
CA ILE A 505 -7.53 -12.73 -5.77
C ILE A 505 -6.75 -11.68 -6.55
N GLU A 506 -5.44 -11.84 -6.63
CA GLU A 506 -4.55 -10.88 -7.28
C GLU A 506 -3.29 -11.57 -7.79
N THR A 507 -2.77 -11.08 -8.90
CA THR A 507 -1.41 -11.41 -9.36
C THR A 507 -0.53 -10.18 -9.34
N VAL A 508 0.69 -10.33 -8.82
CA VAL A 508 1.67 -9.25 -8.73
C VAL A 508 3.05 -9.76 -9.11
N ILE A 509 3.81 -8.93 -9.81
CA ILE A 509 5.18 -9.24 -10.21
C ILE A 509 6.16 -8.56 -9.27
N SER A 510 7.21 -9.28 -8.82
CA SER A 510 8.26 -8.70 -7.99
C SER A 510 9.04 -7.61 -8.75
N ASN A 511 9.24 -6.49 -8.07
CA ASN A 511 9.96 -5.32 -8.58
C ASN A 511 11.50 -5.50 -8.46
N GLU A 512 12.26 -4.44 -8.76
CA GLU A 512 13.73 -4.44 -8.68
C GLU A 512 14.28 -4.73 -7.27
N ASP A 513 13.49 -4.41 -6.22
CA ASP A 513 13.84 -4.75 -4.83
C ASP A 513 13.41 -6.16 -4.45
N GLY A 514 12.88 -6.93 -5.39
CA GLY A 514 12.36 -8.28 -5.16
C GLY A 514 11.00 -8.32 -4.49
N VAL A 515 10.32 -7.19 -4.35
CA VAL A 515 9.06 -7.09 -3.62
C VAL A 515 7.87 -7.19 -4.57
N ALA A 516 7.02 -8.18 -4.35
CA ALA A 516 5.67 -8.28 -4.90
C ALA A 516 4.68 -7.90 -3.79
N ALA A 517 4.17 -6.68 -3.84
CA ALA A 517 3.23 -6.17 -2.86
C ALA A 517 1.81 -6.21 -3.43
N PHE A 518 0.94 -6.96 -2.77
CA PHE A 518 -0.45 -7.09 -3.13
C PHE A 518 -1.23 -5.86 -2.67
N THR A 519 -2.22 -5.48 -3.47
CA THR A 519 -3.04 -4.28 -3.27
C THR A 519 -4.49 -4.59 -2.96
N ALA A 520 -4.89 -5.86 -3.06
CA ALA A 520 -6.23 -6.32 -2.75
C ALA A 520 -6.61 -6.00 -1.31
N ASP A 521 -7.71 -5.30 -1.13
CA ASP A 521 -8.27 -4.97 0.17
C ASP A 521 -9.11 -6.15 0.71
N ILE A 522 -8.41 -7.23 1.05
CA ILE A 522 -9.03 -8.50 1.45
C ILE A 522 -9.73 -8.41 2.81
N PRO A 523 -10.87 -9.11 3.01
CA PRO A 523 -11.60 -9.08 4.26
C PRO A 523 -10.87 -9.76 5.43
N ILE A 524 -11.01 -9.17 6.60
CA ILE A 524 -10.57 -9.74 7.86
C ILE A 524 -11.41 -10.97 8.24
N GLY A 525 -10.89 -11.83 9.09
CA GLY A 525 -11.57 -13.04 9.58
C GLY A 525 -11.33 -14.28 8.72
N HIS A 526 -10.51 -14.18 7.68
CA HIS A 526 -10.32 -15.26 6.71
C HIS A 526 -8.86 -15.70 6.56
N LYS A 527 -8.69 -16.89 5.96
CA LYS A 527 -7.39 -17.46 5.60
C LYS A 527 -7.06 -17.18 4.14
N TYR A 528 -5.79 -16.94 3.91
CA TYR A 528 -5.24 -16.66 2.59
C TYR A 528 -3.90 -17.36 2.40
N TYR A 529 -3.46 -17.47 1.16
CA TYR A 529 -2.09 -17.90 0.89
C TYR A 529 -1.50 -17.25 -0.34
N ILE A 530 -0.19 -17.13 -0.33
CA ILE A 530 0.61 -16.67 -1.47
C ILE A 530 1.35 -17.88 -2.04
N ARG A 531 1.41 -17.97 -3.36
CA ARG A 531 2.33 -18.88 -4.06
C ARG A 531 2.88 -18.24 -5.32
N GLU A 532 4.01 -18.73 -5.75
CA GLU A 532 4.59 -18.36 -7.03
C GLU A 532 3.78 -18.94 -8.19
N ILE A 533 3.57 -18.16 -9.24
CA ILE A 533 2.92 -18.57 -10.50
C ILE A 533 3.98 -18.69 -11.59
N THR A 534 4.89 -17.71 -11.65
CA THR A 534 5.98 -17.68 -12.62
C THR A 534 7.27 -17.30 -11.90
N ALA A 535 8.29 -18.13 -12.06
CA ALA A 535 9.61 -17.83 -11.52
C ALA A 535 10.31 -16.71 -12.31
N PRO A 536 11.27 -15.99 -11.71
CA PRO A 536 12.14 -15.11 -12.45
C PRO A 536 12.86 -15.86 -13.57
N ASP A 537 13.17 -15.17 -14.65
CA ASP A 537 13.94 -15.72 -15.77
C ASP A 537 15.22 -16.42 -15.31
N LYS A 538 15.47 -17.62 -15.81
CA LYS A 538 16.60 -18.52 -15.45
C LYS A 538 16.56 -19.09 -14.03
N TYR A 539 15.43 -19.02 -13.35
CA TYR A 539 15.22 -19.68 -12.06
C TYR A 539 14.20 -20.79 -12.15
N TYR A 540 14.38 -21.80 -11.28
CA TYR A 540 13.48 -22.91 -11.13
C TYR A 540 12.32 -22.53 -10.21
N MET A 541 11.08 -22.84 -10.62
CA MET A 541 9.88 -22.47 -9.89
C MET A 541 9.80 -23.18 -8.53
N SER A 542 9.42 -22.44 -7.50
CA SER A 542 9.14 -22.98 -6.18
C SER A 542 7.66 -23.34 -6.05
N ASP A 543 7.38 -24.49 -5.43
CA ASP A 543 6.02 -24.91 -5.06
C ASP A 543 5.62 -24.44 -3.63
N GLU A 544 6.44 -23.66 -3.01
CA GLU A 544 6.24 -23.13 -1.67
C GLU A 544 4.95 -22.28 -1.59
N LYS A 545 4.21 -22.49 -0.52
CA LYS A 545 3.02 -21.71 -0.15
C LYS A 545 3.26 -21.01 1.18
N TYR A 546 2.96 -19.73 1.23
CA TYR A 546 2.87 -18.99 2.48
C TYR A 546 1.40 -18.82 2.85
N GLU A 547 0.95 -19.55 3.87
CA GLU A 547 -0.40 -19.47 4.41
C GLU A 547 -0.45 -18.52 5.60
N PHE A 548 -1.46 -17.65 5.63
CA PHE A 548 -1.67 -16.74 6.75
C PHE A 548 -3.16 -16.57 7.05
N THR A 549 -3.46 -16.15 8.27
CA THR A 549 -4.82 -15.83 8.69
C THR A 549 -4.90 -14.36 9.02
N TYR A 550 -5.74 -13.62 8.32
CA TYR A 550 -6.06 -12.23 8.63
C TYR A 550 -7.17 -12.22 9.66
N SER A 551 -6.83 -12.32 10.93
CA SER A 551 -7.77 -12.39 12.04
C SER A 551 -7.66 -11.18 12.95
N TYR A 552 -8.81 -10.71 13.43
CA TYR A 552 -8.90 -9.62 14.38
C TYR A 552 -8.10 -9.92 15.67
N LYS A 553 -7.33 -8.94 16.14
CA LYS A 553 -6.57 -9.00 17.40
C LYS A 553 -7.21 -8.10 18.46
N ASP A 554 -7.30 -6.83 18.15
CA ASP A 554 -7.88 -5.79 18.98
C ASP A 554 -8.17 -4.55 18.13
N ASP A 555 -8.90 -3.60 18.69
CA ASP A 555 -9.31 -2.37 18.00
C ASP A 555 -8.19 -1.32 17.87
N SER A 556 -7.03 -1.57 18.43
CA SER A 556 -5.84 -0.70 18.33
C SER A 556 -4.79 -1.20 17.35
N THR A 557 -5.02 -2.34 16.73
CA THR A 557 -4.18 -2.87 15.65
C THR A 557 -4.63 -2.29 14.31
N TYR A 558 -4.01 -1.19 13.91
CA TYR A 558 -4.41 -0.43 12.70
C TYR A 558 -3.85 -0.99 11.40
N GLU A 559 -2.80 -1.79 11.46
CA GLU A 559 -2.17 -2.36 10.29
C GLU A 559 -1.76 -3.81 10.58
N TYR A 560 -2.07 -4.67 9.61
CA TYR A 560 -1.61 -6.05 9.59
C TYR A 560 -0.62 -6.23 8.45
N VAL A 561 0.56 -6.71 8.79
CA VAL A 561 1.62 -6.93 7.81
C VAL A 561 1.89 -8.42 7.71
N PHE A 562 1.67 -8.96 6.52
CA PHE A 562 2.01 -10.33 6.15
C PHE A 562 3.09 -10.28 5.09
N SER A 563 4.27 -10.75 5.43
CA SER A 563 5.40 -10.76 4.52
C SER A 563 6.13 -12.08 4.61
N HIS A 564 6.44 -12.66 3.46
CA HIS A 564 7.20 -13.89 3.40
C HIS A 564 8.30 -13.80 2.35
N GLU A 565 9.46 -14.40 2.68
CA GLU A 565 10.58 -14.51 1.76
C GLU A 565 10.51 -15.84 1.03
N PHE A 566 10.35 -15.76 -0.29
CA PHE A 566 10.43 -16.91 -1.18
C PHE A 566 11.78 -16.94 -1.87
N SER A 567 12.34 -18.11 -2.02
CA SER A 567 13.60 -18.26 -2.74
C SER A 567 13.49 -19.26 -3.87
N ASN A 568 14.14 -18.96 -4.98
CA ASN A 568 14.29 -19.92 -6.09
C ASN A 568 15.74 -20.26 -6.30
N GLU A 569 15.98 -21.51 -6.65
CA GLU A 569 17.28 -21.94 -7.11
C GLU A 569 17.49 -21.53 -8.58
N GLU A 570 18.70 -21.16 -8.90
CA GLU A 570 19.08 -20.89 -10.28
C GLU A 570 19.00 -22.17 -11.11
N VAL A 571 18.45 -22.07 -12.30
CA VAL A 571 18.56 -23.14 -13.28
C VAL A 571 20.02 -23.25 -13.71
N ARG A 572 20.54 -24.43 -13.58
CA ARG A 572 21.90 -24.73 -13.98
C ARG A 572 21.95 -25.58 -15.23
N ALA A 573 23.11 -25.73 -15.78
CA ALA A 573 23.33 -26.60 -16.91
C ALA A 573 24.39 -27.65 -16.60
N GLU A 574 24.27 -28.76 -17.30
CA GLU A 574 25.27 -29.82 -17.36
C GLU A 574 25.59 -30.11 -18.84
N ILE A 575 26.85 -30.17 -19.12
CA ILE A 575 27.36 -30.50 -20.44
C ILE A 575 28.08 -31.83 -20.34
N HIS A 576 27.56 -32.83 -20.98
CA HIS A 576 28.10 -34.16 -21.08
C HIS A 576 28.86 -34.30 -22.38
N ILE A 577 30.14 -34.59 -22.26
CA ILE A 577 31.01 -34.80 -23.41
C ILE A 577 31.18 -36.33 -23.60
N ASN A 578 30.84 -36.79 -24.79
CA ASN A 578 31.11 -38.12 -25.26
C ASN A 578 32.24 -38.10 -26.27
N LYS A 579 33.36 -38.73 -25.92
CA LYS A 579 34.47 -38.79 -26.79
C LYS A 579 34.48 -40.05 -27.62
N ILE A 580 34.73 -39.91 -28.90
CA ILE A 580 34.83 -41.02 -29.80
C ILE A 580 36.05 -40.86 -30.76
N ASP A 581 36.55 -41.94 -31.21
CA ASP A 581 37.47 -41.97 -32.30
C ASP A 581 36.77 -41.66 -33.63
N LYS A 582 37.39 -40.81 -34.44
CA LYS A 582 36.80 -40.30 -35.69
C LYS A 582 36.60 -41.37 -36.76
N GLU A 583 37.37 -42.41 -36.71
CA GLU A 583 37.32 -43.52 -37.70
C GLU A 583 36.48 -44.67 -37.22
N THR A 584 36.55 -45.02 -35.94
CA THR A 584 35.72 -46.12 -35.39
C THR A 584 34.28 -45.68 -35.11
N HIS A 585 34.07 -44.37 -34.97
CA HIS A 585 32.78 -43.76 -34.56
C HIS A 585 32.29 -44.27 -33.22
N ASP A 586 33.22 -44.69 -32.35
CA ASP A 586 32.93 -45.23 -31.03
C ASP A 586 34.07 -44.90 -30.05
N PHE A 587 33.91 -45.23 -28.77
CA PHE A 587 34.96 -45.11 -27.77
C PHE A 587 35.90 -46.34 -27.86
N ILE A 588 36.47 -46.55 -29.01
CA ILE A 588 37.40 -47.60 -29.32
C ILE A 588 38.71 -47.03 -29.80
N SER A 589 39.74 -47.17 -28.99
CA SER A 589 41.10 -46.69 -29.32
C SER A 589 41.74 -47.53 -30.38
N GLN A 590 42.56 -46.93 -31.19
CA GLN A 590 43.33 -47.59 -32.23
C GLN A 590 44.79 -47.79 -31.82
N GLY A 591 45.33 -48.99 -31.99
CA GLY A 591 46.70 -49.33 -31.62
C GLY A 591 46.91 -49.22 -30.09
N ASP A 592 48.02 -48.61 -29.68
CA ASP A 592 48.31 -48.34 -28.27
C ASP A 592 47.84 -46.95 -27.82
N ALA A 593 47.11 -46.26 -28.67
CA ALA A 593 46.53 -45.00 -28.32
C ALA A 593 45.41 -45.18 -27.28
N THR A 594 45.19 -44.19 -26.51
CA THR A 594 44.06 -44.17 -25.55
C THR A 594 43.24 -42.94 -25.74
N LEU A 595 41.93 -43.09 -25.71
CA LEU A 595 40.98 -41.97 -25.71
C LEU A 595 40.81 -41.39 -24.29
N VAL A 596 41.26 -42.13 -23.27
CA VAL A 596 41.17 -41.72 -21.86
C VAL A 596 42.20 -40.62 -21.57
N GLY A 597 41.80 -39.66 -20.73
CA GLY A 597 42.75 -38.66 -20.20
C GLY A 597 42.93 -37.44 -21.09
N ALA A 598 42.35 -37.36 -22.26
CA ALA A 598 42.30 -36.11 -23.03
C ALA A 598 41.66 -35.01 -22.17
N GLU A 599 42.29 -33.85 -22.12
CA GLU A 599 41.82 -32.72 -21.36
C GLU A 599 41.01 -31.78 -22.25
N TYR A 600 39.78 -31.51 -21.86
CA TYR A 600 38.90 -30.53 -22.50
C TYR A 600 38.66 -29.33 -21.59
N GLY A 601 38.59 -28.15 -22.20
CA GLY A 601 38.23 -26.91 -21.59
C GLY A 601 36.86 -26.47 -22.07
N LEU A 602 36.08 -26.00 -21.17
CA LEU A 602 34.82 -25.32 -21.44
C LEU A 602 35.07 -23.81 -21.37
N PHE A 603 34.79 -23.11 -22.44
CA PHE A 603 35.00 -21.66 -22.53
C PHE A 603 33.67 -20.93 -22.74
N ALA A 604 33.50 -19.75 -22.17
CA ALA A 604 32.37 -18.90 -22.43
C ALA A 604 32.39 -18.39 -23.88
N ALA A 605 31.37 -18.65 -24.66
CA ALA A 605 31.22 -18.16 -26.03
C ALA A 605 30.71 -16.73 -26.12
N GLU A 606 30.09 -16.27 -25.07
CA GLU A 606 29.58 -14.91 -24.85
C GLU A 606 29.80 -14.49 -23.40
N ASP A 607 29.55 -13.25 -23.06
CA ASP A 607 29.52 -12.83 -21.67
C ASP A 607 28.34 -13.53 -20.99
N ILE A 608 28.60 -14.31 -19.96
CA ILE A 608 27.57 -15.06 -19.23
C ILE A 608 27.12 -14.23 -18.03
N GLU A 609 25.97 -13.62 -18.18
CA GLU A 609 25.34 -12.79 -17.17
C GLU A 609 24.88 -13.62 -15.97
N HIS A 610 25.04 -13.07 -14.77
CA HIS A 610 24.51 -13.68 -13.56
C HIS A 610 22.97 -13.69 -13.63
N PRO A 611 22.29 -14.80 -13.30
CA PRO A 611 20.82 -14.89 -13.36
C PRO A 611 20.11 -13.77 -12.60
N ASN A 612 20.67 -13.26 -11.50
CA ASN A 612 20.11 -12.19 -10.70
C ASN A 612 20.12 -10.82 -11.39
N LYS A 613 20.82 -10.65 -12.52
CA LYS A 613 20.93 -9.41 -13.31
C LYS A 613 21.43 -8.17 -12.53
N LYS A 614 21.98 -8.39 -11.33
CA LYS A 614 22.49 -7.34 -10.43
C LYS A 614 23.96 -7.47 -10.13
N SER A 615 24.48 -8.67 -10.28
CA SER A 615 25.91 -8.96 -10.13
C SER A 615 26.64 -8.79 -11.46
N ASP A 616 27.96 -8.64 -11.37
CA ASP A 616 28.81 -8.65 -12.57
C ASP A 616 28.65 -9.96 -13.35
N PRO A 617 28.96 -9.97 -14.66
CA PRO A 617 28.97 -11.20 -15.44
C PRO A 617 29.77 -12.29 -14.76
N VAL A 618 29.25 -13.51 -14.75
CA VAL A 618 29.92 -14.64 -14.12
C VAL A 618 31.20 -15.01 -14.90
N TYR A 619 31.09 -14.94 -16.22
CA TYR A 619 32.22 -15.15 -17.11
C TYR A 619 32.18 -14.15 -18.27
N ASN A 620 33.32 -13.63 -18.65
CA ASN A 620 33.43 -12.87 -19.88
C ASN A 620 33.67 -13.82 -21.06
N LYS A 621 33.28 -13.37 -22.24
CA LYS A 621 33.59 -14.11 -23.48
C LYS A 621 35.06 -14.51 -23.58
N GLY A 622 35.32 -15.80 -23.76
CA GLY A 622 36.64 -16.37 -23.88
C GLY A 622 37.22 -16.88 -22.57
N ASP A 623 36.58 -16.64 -21.43
CA ASP A 623 37.06 -17.18 -20.14
C ASP A 623 36.97 -18.70 -20.11
N LEU A 624 37.97 -19.32 -19.50
CA LEU A 624 37.93 -20.73 -19.18
C LEU A 624 37.04 -20.97 -17.97
N VAL A 625 35.89 -21.59 -18.19
CA VAL A 625 34.85 -21.86 -17.18
C VAL A 625 35.20 -23.08 -16.35
N ALA A 626 35.58 -24.15 -17.03
CA ALA A 626 35.93 -25.43 -16.41
C ALA A 626 36.88 -26.20 -17.33
N LYS A 627 37.57 -27.13 -16.75
CA LYS A 627 38.32 -28.13 -17.52
C LYS A 627 38.30 -29.46 -16.81
N GLY A 628 38.46 -30.52 -17.58
CA GLY A 628 38.45 -31.86 -17.05
C GLY A 628 39.07 -32.85 -18.03
N LYS A 629 39.18 -34.08 -17.61
CA LYS A 629 39.74 -35.17 -18.40
C LYS A 629 38.70 -36.22 -18.69
N ILE A 630 38.73 -36.76 -19.90
CA ILE A 630 37.90 -37.86 -20.32
C ILE A 630 38.20 -39.07 -19.43
N ASP A 631 37.19 -39.70 -18.90
CA ASP A 631 37.27 -40.88 -18.03
C ASP A 631 37.40 -42.20 -18.78
N GLU A 632 37.35 -43.31 -18.05
CA GLU A 632 37.50 -44.68 -18.60
C GLU A 632 36.31 -45.08 -19.46
N ASN A 633 35.16 -44.36 -19.37
CA ASN A 633 33.97 -44.62 -20.17
C ASN A 633 33.90 -43.70 -21.41
N GLY A 634 34.88 -42.86 -21.64
CA GLY A 634 34.86 -41.88 -22.73
C GLY A 634 34.06 -40.64 -22.44
N GLN A 635 33.83 -40.34 -21.18
CA GLN A 635 32.90 -39.30 -20.75
C GLN A 635 33.59 -38.23 -19.90
N LEU A 636 33.06 -37.02 -19.97
CA LEU A 636 33.43 -35.90 -19.09
C LEU A 636 32.19 -35.07 -18.89
N ASP A 637 31.82 -34.82 -17.62
CA ASP A 637 30.73 -33.97 -17.24
C ASP A 637 31.25 -32.63 -16.72
N PHE A 638 30.73 -31.56 -17.28
CA PHE A 638 30.78 -30.24 -16.69
C PHE A 638 29.45 -29.94 -16.04
N THR A 639 29.41 -29.93 -14.73
CA THR A 639 28.17 -29.78 -13.94
C THR A 639 28.09 -28.40 -13.28
N ASN A 640 26.91 -28.05 -12.80
CA ASN A 640 26.63 -26.81 -12.09
C ASN A 640 27.01 -25.53 -12.87
N LEU A 641 26.84 -25.57 -14.19
CA LEU A 641 27.14 -24.44 -15.07
C LEU A 641 26.00 -23.41 -15.05
N TYR A 642 26.34 -22.16 -15.28
CA TYR A 642 25.33 -21.13 -15.58
C TYR A 642 24.75 -21.33 -16.98
N LEU A 643 23.53 -20.86 -17.22
CA LEU A 643 22.94 -20.86 -18.55
C LEU A 643 23.66 -19.86 -19.46
N GLY A 644 23.92 -20.26 -20.68
CA GLY A 644 24.63 -19.43 -21.67
C GLY A 644 25.24 -20.27 -22.80
N LYS A 645 26.00 -19.62 -23.66
CA LYS A 645 26.67 -20.29 -24.76
C LYS A 645 28.12 -20.58 -24.39
N TYR A 646 28.51 -21.78 -24.71
CA TYR A 646 29.85 -22.29 -24.42
C TYR A 646 30.53 -22.83 -25.65
N ILE A 647 31.81 -23.00 -25.56
CA ILE A 647 32.62 -23.70 -26.55
C ILE A 647 33.42 -24.74 -25.80
N VAL A 648 33.30 -26.00 -26.22
CA VAL A 648 34.15 -27.07 -25.76
C VAL A 648 35.37 -27.14 -26.71
N LYS A 649 36.54 -27.13 -26.14
CA LYS A 649 37.82 -27.26 -26.88
C LYS A 649 38.73 -28.26 -26.23
N GLU A 650 39.42 -29.02 -27.02
CA GLU A 650 40.47 -29.86 -26.51
C GLU A 650 41.67 -28.98 -26.11
N LEU A 651 42.20 -29.19 -24.93
CA LEU A 651 43.39 -28.52 -24.40
C LEU A 651 44.64 -29.39 -24.56
N THR A 652 44.47 -30.69 -24.31
CA THR A 652 45.53 -31.66 -24.39
C THR A 652 44.94 -32.97 -24.93
N PRO A 653 45.44 -33.45 -26.06
CA PRO A 653 44.97 -34.68 -26.61
C PRO A 653 45.35 -35.85 -25.72
N SER A 654 44.64 -36.92 -25.82
CA SER A 654 45.04 -38.19 -25.20
C SER A 654 46.25 -38.81 -25.89
N GLU A 655 46.88 -39.71 -25.20
CA GLU A 655 48.13 -40.33 -25.72
C GLU A 655 47.82 -41.07 -27.04
N GLY A 656 48.60 -40.75 -28.04
CA GLY A 656 48.51 -41.37 -29.37
C GLY A 656 47.52 -40.68 -30.29
N TYR A 657 46.88 -39.64 -29.87
CA TYR A 657 45.94 -38.87 -30.68
C TYR A 657 46.49 -37.47 -31.03
N LEU A 658 45.98 -36.85 -32.08
CA LEU A 658 46.25 -35.47 -32.49
C LEU A 658 45.34 -34.53 -31.74
N LEU A 659 45.85 -33.36 -31.45
CA LEU A 659 44.98 -32.29 -30.92
C LEU A 659 43.84 -31.99 -31.93
N ASP A 660 42.60 -32.05 -31.46
CA ASP A 660 41.44 -31.59 -32.24
C ASP A 660 41.29 -30.06 -32.10
N PRO A 661 41.54 -29.29 -33.19
CA PRO A 661 41.38 -27.83 -33.16
C PRO A 661 39.90 -27.39 -33.24
N THR A 662 38.98 -28.33 -33.33
CA THR A 662 37.56 -28.05 -33.51
C THR A 662 37.01 -27.39 -32.28
N GLU A 663 36.26 -26.32 -32.50
CA GLU A 663 35.46 -25.67 -31.46
C GLU A 663 34.06 -26.20 -31.54
N TYR A 664 33.56 -26.81 -30.44
CA TYR A 664 32.21 -27.36 -30.36
C TYR A 664 31.30 -26.38 -29.60
N PRO A 665 30.45 -25.65 -30.32
CA PRO A 665 29.54 -24.73 -29.67
C PRO A 665 28.41 -25.47 -28.94
N VAL A 666 28.09 -25.03 -27.76
CA VAL A 666 27.01 -25.57 -26.92
C VAL A 666 26.13 -24.45 -26.44
N ASP A 667 24.85 -24.54 -26.69
CA ASP A 667 23.87 -23.56 -26.22
C ASP A 667 23.08 -24.16 -25.07
N ALA A 668 23.44 -23.80 -23.86
CA ALA A 668 22.72 -24.15 -22.63
C ALA A 668 21.64 -23.11 -22.35
N ALA A 669 20.70 -22.94 -23.30
CA ALA A 669 19.62 -21.99 -23.20
C ALA A 669 18.57 -22.43 -22.15
N TYR A 670 17.89 -21.44 -21.56
CA TYR A 670 16.80 -21.68 -20.63
C TYR A 670 15.64 -22.44 -21.27
N GLU A 671 15.18 -23.50 -20.62
CA GLU A 671 14.12 -24.37 -21.12
C GLU A 671 12.80 -24.23 -20.36
N GLY A 672 12.68 -23.24 -19.49
CA GLY A 672 11.49 -22.97 -18.71
C GLY A 672 11.68 -23.27 -17.22
N GLN A 673 10.76 -22.76 -16.45
CA GLN A 673 10.82 -22.77 -14.98
C GLN A 673 10.63 -24.15 -14.33
N GLU A 674 10.22 -25.15 -15.10
CA GLU A 674 10.02 -26.52 -14.64
C GLU A 674 11.29 -27.39 -14.81
N VAL A 675 12.31 -26.86 -15.48
CA VAL A 675 13.56 -27.55 -15.73
C VAL A 675 14.64 -27.02 -14.79
N LYS A 676 15.03 -27.83 -13.81
CA LYS A 676 16.04 -27.43 -12.81
C LYS A 676 17.45 -27.48 -13.38
N ILE A 677 17.73 -28.46 -14.24
CA ILE A 677 19.05 -28.67 -14.87
C ILE A 677 18.83 -28.86 -16.36
N VAL A 678 19.47 -28.04 -17.15
CA VAL A 678 19.51 -28.16 -18.61
C VAL A 678 20.65 -29.06 -19.00
N HIS A 679 20.34 -30.19 -19.62
CA HIS A 679 21.33 -31.16 -20.08
C HIS A 679 21.68 -30.93 -21.55
N ARG A 680 22.96 -30.99 -21.86
CA ARG A 680 23.50 -30.91 -23.23
C ARG A 680 24.53 -31.98 -23.44
N ASP A 681 24.42 -32.68 -24.57
CA ASP A 681 25.38 -33.70 -25.01
C ASP A 681 26.25 -33.14 -26.14
N VAL A 682 27.53 -33.36 -26.05
CA VAL A 682 28.51 -33.03 -27.08
C VAL A 682 29.36 -34.23 -27.41
N THR A 683 29.33 -34.64 -28.65
CA THR A 683 30.21 -35.65 -29.14
C THR A 683 31.45 -35.02 -29.76
N VAL A 684 32.61 -35.35 -29.24
CA VAL A 684 33.90 -34.87 -29.71
C VAL A 684 34.65 -36.01 -30.39
N HIS A 685 35.41 -35.65 -31.40
CA HIS A 685 36.05 -36.65 -32.26
C HIS A 685 37.55 -36.48 -32.20
N GLU A 686 38.26 -37.57 -32.14
CA GLU A 686 39.75 -37.51 -32.20
C GLU A 686 40.28 -38.30 -33.39
N THR A 687 41.37 -37.79 -33.87
CA THR A 687 42.11 -38.42 -34.96
C THR A 687 43.35 -39.05 -34.39
N VAL A 688 43.44 -40.35 -34.52
CA VAL A 688 44.62 -41.10 -34.06
C VAL A 688 45.86 -40.69 -34.85
N LYS A 689 47.01 -40.57 -34.17
CA LYS A 689 48.26 -40.37 -34.84
C LYS A 689 48.62 -41.63 -35.62
N LYS A 690 48.81 -41.44 -36.88
CA LYS A 690 49.25 -42.54 -37.75
C LYS A 690 50.50 -42.20 -38.47
N GLN A 691 51.31 -43.20 -38.69
CA GLN A 691 52.50 -43.08 -39.46
C GLN A 691 52.76 -44.36 -40.21
N PRO A 692 53.12 -44.31 -41.49
CA PRO A 692 53.60 -45.54 -42.19
C PRO A 692 54.94 -45.99 -41.69
N PHE A 693 55.11 -47.30 -41.63
CA PHE A 693 56.35 -47.95 -41.42
C PHE A 693 57.06 -48.11 -42.79
N GLN A 694 58.31 -47.85 -42.82
CA GLN A 694 59.07 -47.97 -44.03
C GLN A 694 60.38 -48.81 -43.75
N LEU A 695 60.76 -49.62 -44.71
CA LEU A 695 61.95 -50.41 -44.61
C LEU A 695 62.65 -50.55 -46.02
N ILE A 696 63.89 -50.78 -45.98
CA ILE A 696 64.63 -51.23 -47.14
C ILE A 696 65.26 -52.56 -46.76
N LYS A 697 65.01 -53.61 -47.57
CA LYS A 697 65.54 -54.92 -47.39
C LYS A 697 66.78 -55.05 -48.24
N VAL A 698 67.85 -55.42 -47.58
CA VAL A 698 69.15 -55.68 -48.23
C VAL A 698 69.62 -57.09 -47.97
N GLY A 699 70.51 -57.55 -48.80
CA GLY A 699 71.16 -58.88 -48.65
C GLY A 699 72.03 -58.95 -47.39
N SER A 700 72.38 -60.13 -46.91
CA SER A 700 73.11 -60.37 -45.65
C SER A 700 74.58 -59.93 -45.64
N ASP A 701 75.15 -59.50 -46.78
CA ASP A 701 76.47 -58.98 -46.89
C ASP A 701 76.70 -57.51 -46.54
N GLY A 702 75.51 -56.78 -46.30
CA GLY A 702 75.48 -55.48 -45.66
C GLY A 702 75.88 -54.28 -46.49
N GLU A 703 76.11 -54.39 -47.72
CA GLU A 703 76.40 -53.28 -48.64
C GLU A 703 75.13 -52.83 -49.35
N GLN A 704 74.77 -51.53 -49.20
CA GLN A 704 73.59 -50.98 -49.84
C GLN A 704 73.81 -50.59 -51.28
N THR A 705 74.13 -51.60 -52.15
CA THR A 705 74.20 -51.40 -53.59
C THR A 705 72.87 -51.79 -54.25
N GLU A 706 72.58 -51.29 -55.45
CA GLU A 706 71.37 -51.67 -56.19
C GLU A 706 71.23 -53.18 -56.44
N ALA A 707 72.34 -53.94 -56.42
CA ALA A 707 72.37 -55.38 -56.56
C ALA A 707 72.01 -56.13 -55.28
N ASP A 708 72.06 -55.50 -54.14
CA ASP A 708 71.86 -56.04 -52.82
C ASP A 708 70.47 -55.78 -52.31
N LEU A 709 69.62 -54.98 -53.02
CA LEU A 709 68.29 -54.72 -52.73
C LEU A 709 67.42 -55.91 -53.12
N LEU A 710 66.69 -56.43 -52.13
CA LEU A 710 65.83 -57.57 -52.28
C LEU A 710 64.41 -57.26 -52.55
N GLU A 711 63.91 -57.64 -53.75
CA GLU A 711 62.44 -57.50 -54.16
C GLU A 711 61.70 -58.71 -53.64
N SER A 712 60.36 -58.45 -53.38
CA SER A 712 59.34 -59.47 -52.97
C SER A 712 59.67 -60.12 -51.59
N ALA A 713 60.43 -59.50 -50.72
CA ALA A 713 60.53 -59.88 -49.33
C ALA A 713 59.20 -59.46 -48.62
N GLY A 714 58.57 -60.41 -48.00
CA GLY A 714 57.37 -60.18 -47.27
C GLY A 714 57.61 -59.81 -45.82
N PHE A 715 56.80 -58.90 -45.27
CA PHE A 715 56.90 -58.50 -43.89
C PHE A 715 55.45 -58.38 -43.29
N LYS A 716 55.32 -59.04 -42.13
CA LYS A 716 54.13 -58.92 -41.31
C LYS A 716 54.48 -57.98 -40.15
N ILE A 717 53.46 -57.16 -39.83
CA ILE A 717 53.52 -56.13 -38.79
C ILE A 717 52.49 -56.46 -37.71
N TYR A 718 52.96 -56.51 -36.47
CA TYR A 718 52.09 -56.81 -35.32
C TYR A 718 52.20 -55.71 -34.32
N LEU A 719 51.06 -55.29 -33.77
CA LEU A 719 51.00 -54.36 -32.64
C LEU A 719 51.51 -55.12 -31.39
N ILE A 720 52.55 -54.66 -30.73
CA ILE A 720 53.16 -55.38 -29.60
C ILE A 720 52.15 -55.59 -28.47
N SER A 721 51.40 -54.59 -28.11
CA SER A 721 50.46 -54.68 -27.02
C SER A 721 49.33 -55.71 -27.26
N SER A 722 49.05 -56.07 -28.51
CA SER A 722 48.01 -57.06 -28.85
C SER A 722 48.52 -58.50 -28.82
N LEU A 723 49.84 -58.69 -28.71
CA LEU A 723 50.42 -60.02 -28.66
C LEU A 723 50.03 -60.76 -27.38
N LYS A 724 49.66 -62.03 -27.49
CA LYS A 724 49.29 -62.88 -26.35
C LYS A 724 50.36 -62.91 -25.28
N GLY A 725 51.65 -63.02 -25.68
CA GLY A 725 52.81 -63.07 -24.76
C GLY A 725 53.04 -61.75 -24.02
N VAL A 726 52.53 -60.61 -24.53
CA VAL A 726 52.54 -59.32 -23.85
C VAL A 726 51.31 -59.20 -22.94
N GLN A 727 50.18 -59.62 -23.39
CA GLN A 727 48.93 -59.59 -22.61
C GLN A 727 49.00 -60.51 -21.38
N ASP A 728 49.59 -61.68 -21.48
CA ASP A 728 49.76 -62.60 -20.36
C ASP A 728 50.94 -62.29 -19.47
N GLY A 729 51.83 -61.36 -19.87
CA GLY A 729 52.98 -60.87 -19.14
C GLY A 729 54.23 -61.78 -19.28
N THR A 730 54.24 -62.70 -20.25
CA THR A 730 55.44 -63.51 -20.59
C THR A 730 56.52 -62.59 -21.19
N ILE A 731 56.11 -61.66 -22.03
CA ILE A 731 56.96 -60.60 -22.58
C ILE A 731 56.68 -59.30 -21.88
N LYS A 732 57.69 -58.71 -21.26
CA LYS A 732 57.54 -57.44 -20.54
C LYS A 732 58.46 -56.34 -21.10
N PRO A 733 58.04 -55.14 -21.12
CA PRO A 733 58.88 -54.00 -21.49
C PRO A 733 59.92 -53.74 -20.42
N ASP A 734 60.98 -52.99 -20.80
CA ASP A 734 62.00 -52.48 -19.89
C ASP A 734 61.38 -51.37 -18.96
N GLU A 735 62.20 -50.83 -18.06
CA GLU A 735 61.77 -49.75 -17.11
C GLU A 735 61.23 -48.48 -17.80
N ASN A 736 61.60 -48.31 -19.09
CA ASN A 736 61.15 -47.18 -19.91
C ASN A 736 60.00 -47.58 -20.84
N GLY A 737 59.42 -48.78 -20.68
CA GLY A 737 58.31 -49.26 -21.48
C GLY A 737 58.66 -49.72 -22.88
N ASN A 738 59.99 -50.00 -23.18
CA ASN A 738 60.43 -50.41 -24.50
C ASN A 738 60.60 -51.93 -24.56
N TYR A 739 60.48 -52.45 -25.78
CA TYR A 739 60.79 -53.85 -26.09
C TYR A 739 62.03 -53.96 -26.98
N THR A 740 62.74 -55.09 -26.88
CA THR A 740 63.92 -55.33 -27.72
C THR A 740 63.60 -56.39 -28.77
N PRO A 741 64.25 -56.34 -29.95
CA PRO A 741 64.00 -57.39 -30.98
C PRO A 741 64.28 -58.82 -30.47
N GLU A 742 65.24 -58.97 -29.56
CA GLU A 742 65.55 -60.28 -29.00
C GLU A 742 64.45 -60.96 -28.28
N GLN A 743 63.52 -60.17 -27.66
CA GLN A 743 62.36 -60.71 -26.96
C GLN A 743 61.39 -61.41 -27.91
N PHE A 744 61.38 -61.08 -29.20
CA PHE A 744 60.47 -61.62 -30.19
C PHE A 744 61.15 -62.60 -31.17
N ARG A 745 62.41 -62.88 -31.02
CA ARG A 745 63.18 -63.73 -31.96
C ARG A 745 62.64 -65.15 -32.04
N ASP A 746 62.26 -65.77 -30.90
CA ASP A 746 61.78 -67.12 -30.78
C ASP A 746 60.24 -67.13 -30.48
N TYR A 747 59.57 -66.02 -30.67
CA TYR A 747 58.10 -65.90 -30.38
C TYR A 747 57.27 -66.50 -31.52
N ASP A 748 56.31 -67.32 -31.20
CA ASP A 748 55.40 -67.92 -32.18
C ASP A 748 54.32 -66.95 -32.60
N PHE A 749 54.43 -66.35 -33.76
CA PHE A 749 53.49 -65.49 -34.36
C PHE A 749 52.31 -66.14 -35.11
N THR A 750 52.24 -67.51 -35.19
CA THR A 750 51.29 -68.20 -36.05
C THR A 750 49.82 -68.02 -35.65
N GLU A 751 49.59 -67.75 -34.37
CA GLU A 751 48.22 -67.47 -33.86
C GLU A 751 47.99 -66.02 -33.51
N GLU A 752 48.88 -65.09 -33.88
CA GLU A 752 48.71 -63.67 -33.61
C GLU A 752 48.03 -62.98 -34.76
N THR A 753 47.24 -61.94 -34.41
CA THR A 753 46.55 -61.10 -35.38
C THR A 753 47.50 -60.06 -35.91
N THR A 754 47.71 -60.01 -37.17
CA THR A 754 48.45 -58.88 -37.78
C THR A 754 47.69 -57.59 -37.65
N ALA A 755 48.37 -56.47 -37.65
CA ALA A 755 47.66 -55.19 -37.79
C ALA A 755 46.94 -55.19 -39.19
N LEU A 756 45.68 -54.95 -39.23
CA LEU A 756 44.90 -55.06 -40.44
C LEU A 756 45.14 -53.85 -41.37
N ASP A 757 45.02 -54.06 -42.68
CA ASP A 757 45.07 -53.07 -43.72
C ASP A 757 46.40 -52.29 -43.88
N TYR A 758 47.50 -52.99 -43.67
CA TYR A 758 48.86 -52.40 -43.87
C TYR A 758 49.24 -52.08 -45.28
N SER A 759 48.67 -52.82 -46.17
CA SER A 759 48.93 -52.68 -47.61
C SER A 759 47.63 -53.01 -48.41
N GLU A 760 47.65 -52.62 -49.65
CA GLU A 760 46.66 -53.06 -50.61
C GLU A 760 47.34 -53.66 -51.81
N ASP A 761 46.70 -54.62 -52.41
CA ASP A 761 47.14 -55.10 -53.71
C ASP A 761 46.85 -54.08 -54.82
N SER A 762 47.20 -54.33 -56.06
CA SER A 762 46.96 -53.47 -57.20
C SER A 762 45.44 -53.19 -57.46
N ASN A 763 44.53 -53.92 -56.77
CA ASN A 763 43.07 -53.81 -56.86
C ASN A 763 42.51 -53.11 -55.62
N GLY A 764 43.36 -52.71 -54.69
CA GLY A 764 42.89 -52.03 -53.43
C GLY A 764 42.34 -53.02 -52.40
N VAL A 765 42.67 -54.29 -52.48
CA VAL A 765 42.32 -55.28 -51.46
C VAL A 765 43.32 -55.25 -50.33
N PRO A 766 42.88 -55.15 -49.06
CA PRO A 766 43.79 -55.15 -47.89
C PRO A 766 44.60 -56.44 -47.84
N MET A 767 45.90 -56.31 -47.54
CA MET A 767 46.80 -57.42 -47.39
C MET A 767 47.45 -57.45 -45.99
N GLU A 768 47.65 -58.62 -45.47
CA GLU A 768 48.29 -58.85 -44.15
C GLU A 768 49.82 -58.70 -44.19
N GLU A 769 50.42 -58.58 -45.38
CA GLU A 769 51.87 -58.48 -45.59
C GLU A 769 52.23 -57.32 -46.51
N ILE A 770 53.33 -56.65 -46.26
CA ILE A 770 53.93 -55.74 -47.19
C ILE A 770 55.11 -56.42 -47.90
N PHE A 771 55.24 -56.10 -49.17
CA PHE A 771 56.33 -56.69 -49.95
C PHE A 771 57.19 -55.60 -50.45
N THR A 772 58.54 -55.94 -50.47
CA THR A 772 59.55 -55.02 -51.05
C THR A 772 59.46 -54.98 -52.56
N ASP A 773 59.55 -53.75 -53.08
CA ASP A 773 59.70 -53.50 -54.50
C ASP A 773 61.08 -53.82 -55.07
N SER A 774 61.26 -53.54 -56.34
CA SER A 774 62.62 -53.77 -57.01
C SER A 774 63.76 -52.92 -56.45
N LYS A 775 63.43 -51.97 -55.56
CA LYS A 775 64.43 -51.18 -54.81
C LYS A 775 64.54 -51.66 -53.35
N GLY A 776 64.00 -52.81 -53.06
CA GLY A 776 64.06 -53.40 -51.73
C GLY A 776 63.17 -52.58 -50.72
N TYR A 777 62.40 -51.64 -51.23
CA TYR A 777 61.61 -50.77 -50.38
C TYR A 777 60.24 -51.36 -50.19
N ALA A 778 59.75 -51.28 -48.94
CA ALA A 778 58.40 -51.57 -48.58
C ALA A 778 57.84 -50.50 -47.64
N GLN A 779 56.60 -50.15 -47.75
CA GLN A 779 55.94 -49.23 -46.90
C GLN A 779 54.57 -49.77 -46.51
N SER A 780 54.29 -49.69 -45.24
CA SER A 780 52.89 -50.00 -44.77
C SER A 780 51.97 -48.86 -45.12
N LYS A 781 50.67 -49.09 -45.04
CA LYS A 781 49.73 -48.02 -44.79
C LYS A 781 50.09 -47.35 -43.48
N GLU A 782 49.38 -46.28 -43.19
CA GLU A 782 49.51 -45.58 -41.92
C GLU A 782 49.13 -46.50 -40.77
N LEU A 783 50.08 -46.80 -39.89
CA LEU A 783 49.84 -47.55 -38.64
C LEU A 783 49.41 -46.59 -37.56
N ALA A 784 48.42 -47.00 -36.78
CA ALA A 784 47.97 -46.24 -35.62
C ALA A 784 49.08 -46.11 -34.57
N TYR A 785 49.05 -45.10 -33.74
CA TYR A 785 49.99 -44.93 -32.63
C TYR A 785 50.17 -46.20 -31.83
N GLY A 786 51.42 -46.62 -31.67
CA GLY A 786 51.74 -47.87 -30.95
C GLY A 786 53.14 -48.30 -31.19
N LYS A 787 53.49 -49.36 -30.50
CA LYS A 787 54.81 -50.04 -30.71
C LYS A 787 54.53 -51.31 -31.52
N TYR A 788 55.28 -51.46 -32.55
CA TYR A 788 55.11 -52.55 -33.50
C TYR A 788 56.32 -53.40 -33.59
N VAL A 789 56.15 -54.73 -33.79
CA VAL A 789 57.19 -55.63 -34.21
C VAL A 789 56.95 -56.02 -35.66
N VAL A 790 58.02 -55.96 -36.46
CA VAL A 790 57.99 -56.34 -37.88
C VAL A 790 58.74 -57.58 -38.06
N ILE A 791 58.10 -58.59 -38.64
CA ILE A 791 58.70 -59.94 -38.87
C ILE A 791 58.78 -60.18 -40.37
N GLU A 792 59.91 -60.63 -40.85
CA GLU A 792 60.01 -61.12 -42.21
C GLU A 792 59.28 -62.48 -42.31
N SER A 793 58.34 -62.60 -43.27
CA SER A 793 57.47 -63.77 -43.45
C SER A 793 58.05 -64.82 -44.33
#